data_48ce9471755d1dc6d47fabf6e8e75d0c
#
_entry.id   48ce9471755d1dc6d47fabf6e8e75d0c
#
_cell.length_a   1.000
_cell.length_b   1.000
_cell.length_c   1.000
_cell.angle_alpha   90.00
_cell.angle_beta   90.00
_cell.angle_gamma   90.00
#
_symmetry.space_group_name_H-M   'P 1'
#
loop_
_entity.id
_entity.type
_entity.pdbx_description
1 polymer ?
#
loop_
_entity_poly.entity_id
_entity_poly.type
_entity_poly.pdbx_seq_one_letter_code
_entity_poly.pdbx_strand_id
1 'polypeptide(L)'
;MFPQRQAVCLAACLMLTAGVATAADDLPRFIVPGTEQAMKSLEELHAMHAPQAFSNCTLWDGMLPHSTLWTGPGPRQRYAAALLARPIDTEGYVAMQQHRGLGHSDGWPFPTWQQSGGTGFHFSKHDDVFAIQTFNLEPLASADGWEIDGATVAGIDPIRGLMLKATGDVVTITTPPFRCGTIVAPFARIEWAARGLPVESRPAVSWLLEGEAAWVPERRVEFPRLASEDGVRYANVPLYRQPAYAGILTRYRIVIDHAAGGEIDLKSLITAIDTRHPITGSLFIRACSDFFNWTADLPFLRQTIGRMRKALHFTLNEFAVREQKHVWVRWVGHDGRSGLELLPEGGAKPRLGLGVGNNYWDLLPFGGHDAYATISLHAALLRMADLERAIAAHPAWGIPADGGPFSADELTALADAVRAEFQRRFWSPATGRFVGWIDSEDQAYDYGFTILNLEAIDAGLASPEQARGILDWLDGKREVEGDTSRGADIYHWRFGPRATTRRNVETYVWAWSRPESIPWGGQVQDGGAVLGFSYYDIMARLDVNGPDDAWRRLQEILAWFGEVQAEGGYRPYYAKPGRGTLQGGGPPGGLGLDQEFLESVLVPQVMLYGFLGFRPTPEGFEVNPRLPEAWPSLTITGIHVHDLVIDVTAERGGAVRIDQKGKAAHVDQ
;
A
#
# COMPACT_ATOMS: atom_id res chain seq x y z
N MET A 1 17.10 -28.66 -7.64
CA MET A 1 17.57 -29.26 -6.38
C MET A 1 17.32 -28.26 -5.24
N PHE A 2 16.03 -28.11 -4.86
CA PHE A 2 15.58 -27.11 -3.89
C PHE A 2 14.55 -27.72 -2.90
N PRO A 3 14.98 -28.41 -1.87
CA PRO A 3 14.03 -28.76 -0.80
C PRO A 3 14.40 -28.30 0.62
N GLN A 4 15.49 -27.59 0.87
CA GLN A 4 15.91 -27.38 2.26
C GLN A 4 15.71 -25.95 2.82
N ARG A 5 15.38 -24.95 2.01
CA ARG A 5 15.20 -23.55 2.49
C ARG A 5 13.74 -23.15 2.76
N GLN A 6 12.77 -23.90 2.23
CA GLN A 6 11.35 -23.69 2.61
C GLN A 6 11.04 -24.06 4.07
N ALA A 7 11.83 -24.95 4.66
CA ALA A 7 11.62 -25.41 6.04
C ALA A 7 11.95 -24.33 7.10
N VAL A 8 12.84 -23.37 6.81
CA VAL A 8 13.25 -22.36 7.79
C VAL A 8 12.24 -21.21 7.87
N CYS A 9 11.63 -20.83 6.75
CA CYS A 9 10.54 -19.84 6.77
C CYS A 9 9.27 -20.41 7.41
N LEU A 10 8.96 -21.69 7.19
CA LEU A 10 7.82 -22.34 7.84
C LEU A 10 8.00 -22.48 9.36
N ALA A 11 9.23 -22.71 9.83
CA ALA A 11 9.52 -22.83 11.27
C ALA A 11 9.43 -21.49 12.02
N ALA A 12 9.78 -20.37 11.36
CA ALA A 12 9.63 -19.03 11.94
C ALA A 12 8.15 -18.60 12.00
N CYS A 13 7.33 -18.99 11.01
CA CYS A 13 5.88 -18.80 11.07
C CYS A 13 5.21 -19.68 12.13
N LEU A 14 5.66 -20.91 12.31
CA LEU A 14 5.08 -21.84 13.29
C LEU A 14 5.39 -21.46 14.75
N MET A 15 6.50 -20.79 15.04
CA MET A 15 6.80 -20.35 16.41
C MET A 15 6.03 -19.09 16.86
N LEU A 16 5.52 -18.30 15.90
CA LEU A 16 4.65 -17.15 16.20
C LEU A 16 3.18 -17.54 16.33
N THR A 17 2.76 -18.65 15.72
CA THR A 17 1.38 -19.15 15.80
C THR A 17 1.07 -19.87 17.11
N ALA A 18 2.07 -20.37 17.82
CA ALA A 18 1.86 -21.08 19.10
C ALA A 18 1.42 -20.16 20.27
N GLY A 19 1.56 -18.83 20.12
CA GLY A 19 1.11 -17.85 21.13
C GLY A 19 -0.21 -17.15 20.81
N VAL A 20 -0.79 -17.40 19.64
CA VAL A 20 -2.01 -16.70 19.15
C VAL A 20 -3.26 -17.60 19.15
N ALA A 21 -3.09 -18.88 19.46
CA ALA A 21 -4.15 -19.90 19.36
C ALA A 21 -5.30 -19.81 20.39
N THR A 22 -5.36 -18.76 21.25
CA THR A 22 -6.45 -18.56 22.21
C THR A 22 -7.42 -17.42 21.85
N ALA A 23 -7.43 -16.97 20.63
CA ALA A 23 -7.97 -15.67 20.25
C ALA A 23 -9.42 -15.67 19.70
N ALA A 24 -10.07 -16.81 19.58
CA ALA A 24 -11.46 -16.84 19.10
C ALA A 24 -12.48 -16.37 20.16
N ASP A 25 -12.14 -16.51 21.43
CA ASP A 25 -13.06 -16.14 22.52
C ASP A 25 -13.17 -14.61 22.77
N ASP A 26 -12.22 -13.84 22.23
CA ASP A 26 -12.16 -12.38 22.42
C ASP A 26 -12.80 -11.60 21.25
N LEU A 27 -13.28 -12.29 20.22
CA LEU A 27 -13.93 -11.61 19.08
C LEU A 27 -15.35 -11.17 19.44
N PRO A 28 -15.81 -10.02 18.95
CA PRO A 28 -17.18 -9.58 19.12
C PRO A 28 -18.18 -10.59 18.57
N ARG A 29 -19.35 -10.72 19.21
CA ARG A 29 -20.44 -11.59 18.76
C ARG A 29 -21.57 -10.77 18.18
N PHE A 30 -22.20 -11.34 17.16
CA PHE A 30 -23.32 -10.75 16.45
C PHE A 30 -24.61 -11.48 16.80
N ILE A 31 -25.60 -10.75 17.32
CA ILE A 31 -26.88 -11.32 17.73
C ILE A 31 -27.98 -10.62 16.94
N VAL A 32 -28.62 -11.35 16.06
CA VAL A 32 -29.78 -10.91 15.29
C VAL A 32 -30.87 -11.99 15.40
N PRO A 33 -31.99 -11.73 16.10
CA PRO A 33 -33.03 -12.72 16.29
C PRO A 33 -33.58 -13.27 14.97
N GLY A 34 -33.66 -14.60 14.87
CA GLY A 34 -34.14 -15.30 13.67
C GLY A 34 -33.09 -15.53 12.58
N THR A 35 -31.80 -15.16 12.83
CA THR A 35 -30.71 -15.38 11.88
C THR A 35 -29.48 -16.05 12.51
N GLU A 36 -29.68 -16.82 13.57
CA GLU A 36 -28.62 -17.37 14.44
C GLU A 36 -27.58 -18.17 13.64
N GLN A 37 -28.04 -18.94 12.65
CA GLN A 37 -27.14 -19.73 11.81
C GLN A 37 -26.25 -18.84 10.92
N ALA A 38 -26.81 -17.76 10.36
CA ALA A 38 -26.04 -16.82 9.54
C ALA A 38 -25.01 -16.08 10.39
N MET A 39 -25.40 -15.64 11.60
CA MET A 39 -24.48 -14.98 12.52
C MET A 39 -23.35 -15.91 12.95
N LYS A 40 -23.66 -17.18 13.24
CA LYS A 40 -22.65 -18.19 13.55
C LYS A 40 -21.66 -18.38 12.38
N SER A 41 -22.15 -18.48 11.15
CA SER A 41 -21.28 -18.60 9.97
C SER A 41 -20.39 -17.35 9.79
N LEU A 42 -20.91 -16.18 10.09
CA LEU A 42 -20.14 -14.93 10.03
C LEU A 42 -19.05 -14.87 11.11
N GLU A 43 -19.36 -15.31 12.33
CA GLU A 43 -18.38 -15.43 13.42
C GLU A 43 -17.28 -16.46 13.09
N GLU A 44 -17.65 -17.60 12.48
CA GLU A 44 -16.71 -18.59 11.99
C GLU A 44 -15.77 -18.03 10.91
N LEU A 45 -16.32 -17.25 9.96
CA LEU A 45 -15.54 -16.54 8.94
C LEU A 45 -14.58 -15.54 9.58
N HIS A 46 -15.05 -14.76 10.57
CA HIS A 46 -14.21 -13.83 11.31
C HIS A 46 -13.07 -14.54 12.05
N ALA A 47 -13.38 -15.60 12.77
CA ALA A 47 -12.41 -16.38 13.52
C ALA A 47 -11.36 -17.04 12.62
N MET A 48 -11.72 -17.40 11.39
CA MET A 48 -10.81 -17.97 10.40
C MET A 48 -9.79 -16.94 9.89
N HIS A 49 -10.22 -15.70 9.60
CA HIS A 49 -9.39 -14.69 8.96
C HIS A 49 -8.68 -13.73 9.92
N ALA A 50 -9.21 -13.52 11.13
CA ALA A 50 -8.60 -12.64 12.11
C ALA A 50 -7.12 -12.97 12.42
N PRO A 51 -6.70 -14.25 12.58
CA PRO A 51 -5.28 -14.59 12.79
C PRO A 51 -4.38 -14.24 11.62
N GLN A 52 -4.87 -14.30 10.38
CA GLN A 52 -4.08 -13.98 9.18
C GLN A 52 -3.77 -12.49 9.13
N ALA A 53 -4.72 -11.63 9.46
CA ALA A 53 -4.53 -10.20 9.54
C ALA A 53 -3.41 -9.81 10.51
N PHE A 54 -3.11 -10.65 11.48
CA PHE A 54 -1.99 -10.45 12.41
C PHE A 54 -0.64 -10.83 11.86
N SER A 55 -0.55 -11.94 11.14
CA SER A 55 0.73 -12.48 10.70
C SER A 55 1.26 -11.78 9.45
N ASN A 56 0.37 -11.25 8.62
CA ASN A 56 0.70 -10.69 7.30
C ASN A 56 0.30 -9.21 7.14
N CYS A 57 0.06 -8.50 8.23
CA CYS A 57 -0.38 -7.12 8.15
C CYS A 57 0.57 -6.24 7.37
N THR A 58 0.07 -5.67 6.31
CA THR A 58 0.72 -4.65 5.51
C THR A 58 -0.05 -3.35 5.63
N LEU A 59 0.55 -2.23 5.26
CA LEU A 59 -0.17 -0.96 5.13
C LEU A 59 -0.89 -0.82 3.79
N TRP A 60 -0.96 -1.87 2.98
CA TRP A 60 -1.46 -1.82 1.61
C TRP A 60 -2.87 -1.26 1.50
N ASP A 61 -3.70 -1.60 2.45
CA ASP A 61 -5.13 -1.36 2.39
C ASP A 61 -5.69 -0.63 3.61
N GLY A 62 -4.82 -0.20 4.53
CA GLY A 62 -5.24 0.49 5.76
C GLY A 62 -6.12 -0.35 6.68
N MET A 63 -6.18 -1.66 6.43
CA MET A 63 -7.11 -2.57 7.11
C MET A 63 -6.62 -3.04 8.46
N LEU A 64 -5.33 -2.89 8.71
CA LEU A 64 -4.71 -3.38 9.93
C LEU A 64 -5.45 -2.95 11.21
N PRO A 65 -5.81 -1.67 11.37
CA PRO A 65 -6.52 -1.24 12.57
C PRO A 65 -7.91 -1.85 12.66
N HIS A 66 -8.61 -1.96 11.54
CA HIS A 66 -10.00 -2.41 11.52
C HIS A 66 -10.17 -3.82 12.08
N SER A 67 -9.26 -4.74 11.74
CA SER A 67 -9.39 -6.14 12.13
C SER A 67 -9.04 -6.43 13.58
N THR A 68 -8.46 -5.47 14.30
CA THR A 68 -7.83 -5.74 15.59
C THR A 68 -8.25 -4.81 16.70
N LEU A 69 -8.70 -3.59 16.40
CA LEU A 69 -8.82 -2.54 17.39
C LEU A 69 -10.04 -2.69 18.30
N TRP A 70 -11.15 -3.14 17.77
CA TRP A 70 -12.39 -3.34 18.55
C TRP A 70 -12.35 -4.54 19.50
N THR A 71 -11.27 -5.32 19.48
CA THR A 71 -11.07 -6.46 20.39
C THR A 71 -10.33 -6.10 21.68
N GLY A 72 -9.98 -4.85 21.86
CA GLY A 72 -9.43 -4.32 23.10
C GLY A 72 -7.92 -4.32 23.23
N PRO A 73 -7.41 -3.77 24.36
CA PRO A 73 -6.00 -3.71 24.64
C PRO A 73 -5.43 -5.12 24.81
N GLY A 74 -4.35 -5.41 24.11
CA GLY A 74 -3.75 -6.73 24.16
C GLY A 74 -2.65 -6.90 23.11
N PRO A 75 -2.23 -8.14 22.84
CA PRO A 75 -1.19 -8.42 21.85
C PRO A 75 -1.48 -7.81 20.49
N ARG A 76 -2.74 -7.76 20.10
CA ARG A 76 -3.20 -7.24 18.81
C ARG A 76 -2.99 -5.73 18.68
N GLN A 77 -3.46 -4.94 19.64
CA GLN A 77 -3.23 -3.49 19.63
C GLN A 77 -1.74 -3.15 19.73
N ARG A 78 -0.97 -3.86 20.57
CA ARG A 78 0.49 -3.67 20.61
C ARG A 78 1.17 -3.97 19.29
N TYR A 79 0.72 -5.01 18.59
CA TYR A 79 1.24 -5.34 17.27
C TYR A 79 0.88 -4.25 16.24
N ALA A 80 -0.37 -3.77 16.23
CA ALA A 80 -0.78 -2.67 15.37
C ALA A 80 0.04 -1.40 15.64
N ALA A 81 0.22 -1.02 16.93
CA ALA A 81 1.04 0.13 17.30
C ALA A 81 2.50 -0.03 16.83
N ALA A 82 3.08 -1.22 16.97
CA ALA A 82 4.44 -1.51 16.50
C ALA A 82 4.57 -1.45 14.98
N LEU A 83 3.54 -1.85 14.24
CA LEU A 83 3.51 -1.70 12.78
C LEU A 83 3.39 -0.25 12.34
N LEU A 84 2.58 0.54 13.05
CA LEU A 84 2.42 1.97 12.79
C LEU A 84 3.61 2.82 13.27
N ALA A 85 4.50 2.27 14.10
CA ALA A 85 5.77 2.90 14.51
C ALA A 85 6.84 2.89 13.40
N ARG A 86 6.46 2.69 12.14
CA ARG A 86 7.39 2.57 11.01
C ARG A 86 8.23 3.80 10.78
N PRO A 87 9.45 3.60 10.25
CA PRO A 87 10.28 4.72 9.81
C PRO A 87 9.63 5.45 8.64
N ILE A 88 9.82 6.73 8.63
CA ILE A 88 9.47 7.63 7.56
C ILE A 88 10.77 8.33 7.15
N ASP A 89 10.99 8.54 5.86
CA ASP A 89 12.18 9.20 5.41
C ASP A 89 12.17 10.71 5.70
N THR A 90 13.25 11.39 5.40
CA THR A 90 13.39 12.82 5.69
C THR A 90 12.39 13.68 4.93
N GLU A 91 11.86 13.20 3.81
CA GLU A 91 10.90 13.89 2.97
C GLU A 91 9.44 13.59 3.35
N GLY A 92 9.21 12.56 4.16
CA GLY A 92 7.87 12.15 4.60
C GLY A 92 7.34 10.90 3.91
N TYR A 93 8.11 10.22 3.07
CA TYR A 93 7.68 8.96 2.49
C TYR A 93 7.64 7.85 3.56
N VAL A 94 6.51 7.17 3.67
CA VAL A 94 6.33 6.01 4.54
C VAL A 94 6.70 4.76 3.78
N ALA A 95 7.72 4.04 4.26
CA ALA A 95 8.14 2.80 3.65
C ALA A 95 7.05 1.73 3.77
N MET A 96 6.69 1.11 2.65
CA MET A 96 5.83 -0.06 2.63
C MET A 96 6.64 -1.30 2.98
N GLN A 97 6.09 -2.16 3.84
CA GLN A 97 6.69 -3.44 4.19
C GLN A 97 5.73 -4.55 3.80
N GLN A 98 5.95 -5.17 2.66
CA GLN A 98 5.11 -6.26 2.19
C GLN A 98 5.30 -7.54 2.99
N HIS A 99 6.53 -7.89 3.29
CA HIS A 99 6.86 -9.11 4.02
C HIS A 99 7.79 -8.82 5.18
N ARG A 100 7.40 -9.29 6.35
CA ARG A 100 8.21 -9.19 7.55
C ARG A 100 9.52 -9.97 7.35
N GLY A 101 10.65 -9.28 7.40
CA GLY A 101 11.98 -9.90 7.34
C GLY A 101 12.68 -9.86 5.98
N LEU A 102 12.10 -9.27 4.94
CA LEU A 102 12.76 -9.13 3.64
C LEU A 102 13.50 -7.78 3.45
N GLY A 103 13.57 -6.95 4.47
CA GLY A 103 14.39 -5.74 4.45
C GLY A 103 13.98 -4.64 3.46
N HIS A 104 12.79 -4.72 2.88
CA HIS A 104 12.30 -3.71 1.94
C HIS A 104 11.96 -2.43 2.68
N SER A 105 12.76 -1.40 2.51
CA SER A 105 12.56 -0.12 3.16
C SER A 105 11.58 0.80 2.43
N ASP A 106 11.32 0.55 1.15
CA ASP A 106 10.60 1.44 0.25
C ASP A 106 9.78 0.73 -0.83
N GLY A 107 9.13 -0.36 -0.47
CA GLY A 107 8.35 -1.17 -1.38
C GLY A 107 9.24 -2.19 -2.10
N TRP A 108 9.47 -2.02 -3.37
CA TRP A 108 10.26 -2.92 -4.20
C TRP A 108 11.56 -2.26 -4.64
N PRO A 109 12.71 -2.53 -4.02
CA PRO A 109 13.97 -1.92 -4.41
C PRO A 109 14.57 -2.62 -5.62
N PHE A 110 13.93 -2.52 -6.78
CA PHE A 110 14.49 -3.06 -8.00
C PHE A 110 15.46 -2.06 -8.64
N PRO A 111 16.71 -2.41 -8.85
CA PRO A 111 17.56 -1.62 -9.72
C PRO A 111 17.05 -1.71 -11.16
N THR A 112 16.96 -0.56 -11.81
CA THR A 112 16.44 -0.43 -13.18
C THR A 112 17.27 -1.12 -14.24
N TRP A 113 18.56 -1.37 -13.94
CA TRP A 113 19.52 -1.89 -14.88
C TRP A 113 19.09 -3.19 -15.56
N GLN A 114 18.23 -3.97 -14.92
CA GLN A 114 17.82 -5.24 -15.46
C GLN A 114 16.85 -5.15 -16.62
N GLN A 115 15.86 -4.26 -16.49
CA GLN A 115 14.80 -4.16 -17.44
C GLN A 115 15.04 -3.10 -18.49
N SER A 116 15.93 -2.14 -18.21
CA SER A 116 16.10 -0.94 -19.02
C SER A 116 17.53 -0.59 -19.37
N GLY A 117 18.47 -1.50 -19.18
CA GLY A 117 19.89 -1.25 -19.40
C GLY A 117 20.51 -0.37 -18.32
N GLY A 118 19.93 -0.33 -17.14
CA GLY A 118 20.51 0.33 -15.97
C GLY A 118 21.73 -0.39 -15.43
N THR A 119 22.35 0.18 -14.42
CA THR A 119 23.61 -0.30 -13.85
C THR A 119 23.58 -0.27 -12.33
N GLY A 120 24.19 -1.29 -11.74
CA GLY A 120 24.47 -1.36 -10.31
C GLY A 120 25.93 -1.72 -10.06
N PHE A 121 26.54 -1.03 -9.12
CA PHE A 121 27.90 -1.29 -8.65
C PHE A 121 27.83 -1.69 -7.18
N HIS A 122 28.25 -2.91 -6.85
CA HIS A 122 28.25 -3.45 -5.50
C HIS A 122 29.66 -3.90 -5.12
N PHE A 123 30.14 -3.48 -3.97
CA PHE A 123 31.42 -3.90 -3.39
C PHE A 123 31.24 -4.83 -2.19
N SER A 124 30.05 -4.97 -1.67
CA SER A 124 29.73 -5.87 -0.56
C SER A 124 28.69 -6.89 -0.95
N LYS A 125 28.63 -7.99 -0.18
CA LYS A 125 27.51 -8.92 -0.29
C LYS A 125 26.24 -8.18 0.14
N HIS A 126 25.25 -8.24 -0.72
CA HIS A 126 23.97 -7.66 -0.43
C HIS A 126 23.19 -8.54 0.56
N ASP A 127 22.67 -7.96 1.64
CA ASP A 127 21.79 -8.68 2.58
C ASP A 127 20.41 -8.91 1.98
N ASP A 128 20.10 -8.23 0.88
CA ASP A 128 18.86 -8.40 0.16
C ASP A 128 18.93 -9.66 -0.72
N VAL A 129 18.41 -10.76 -0.15
CA VAL A 129 18.36 -12.07 -0.81
C VAL A 129 17.59 -11.99 -2.13
N PHE A 130 16.65 -11.07 -2.25
CA PHE A 130 15.86 -10.90 -3.46
C PHE A 130 16.68 -10.24 -4.58
N ALA A 131 17.43 -9.20 -4.27
CA ALA A 131 18.33 -8.58 -5.23
C ALA A 131 19.40 -9.57 -5.74
N ILE A 132 20.00 -10.36 -4.83
CA ILE A 132 20.99 -11.38 -5.19
C ILE A 132 20.38 -12.48 -6.07
N GLN A 133 19.22 -12.99 -5.74
CA GLN A 133 18.58 -14.08 -6.49
C GLN A 133 18.05 -13.65 -7.86
N THR A 134 17.51 -12.42 -7.92
CA THR A 134 16.91 -11.94 -9.16
C THR A 134 17.95 -11.39 -10.13
N PHE A 135 19.11 -10.93 -9.61
CA PHE A 135 20.02 -10.10 -10.38
C PHE A 135 21.44 -10.66 -10.53
N ASN A 136 21.70 -11.75 -9.83
CA ASN A 136 23.00 -12.42 -9.90
C ASN A 136 24.18 -11.44 -9.78
N LEU A 137 24.06 -10.46 -8.84
CA LEU A 137 25.05 -9.42 -8.61
C LEU A 137 26.19 -9.98 -7.76
N GLU A 138 27.29 -10.27 -8.41
CA GLU A 138 28.53 -10.59 -7.69
C GLU A 138 29.19 -9.27 -7.24
N PRO A 139 29.61 -9.17 -5.99
CA PRO A 139 30.36 -8.02 -5.51
C PRO A 139 31.62 -7.78 -6.31
N LEU A 140 31.93 -6.53 -6.60
CA LEU A 140 33.17 -6.14 -7.24
C LEU A 140 34.35 -6.46 -6.32
N ALA A 141 35.35 -7.20 -6.85
CA ALA A 141 36.55 -7.57 -6.13
C ALA A 141 37.64 -6.50 -6.21
N SER A 142 37.50 -5.53 -7.12
CA SER A 142 38.45 -4.42 -7.30
C SER A 142 37.70 -3.12 -7.59
N ALA A 143 38.38 -1.99 -7.44
CA ALA A 143 37.92 -0.68 -7.86
C ALA A 143 38.40 -0.31 -9.28
N ASP A 144 38.71 -1.30 -10.12
CA ASP A 144 39.20 -1.07 -11.47
C ASP A 144 38.17 -0.30 -12.30
N GLY A 145 38.64 0.74 -13.00
CA GLY A 145 37.78 1.63 -13.78
C GLY A 145 37.08 2.71 -12.98
N TRP A 146 37.16 2.70 -11.64
CA TRP A 146 36.74 3.82 -10.81
C TRP A 146 37.81 4.90 -10.75
N GLU A 147 37.40 6.15 -10.79
CA GLU A 147 38.26 7.32 -10.60
C GLU A 147 38.01 7.89 -9.19
N ILE A 148 39.06 7.84 -8.35
CA ILE A 148 38.95 8.26 -6.94
C ILE A 148 40.03 9.33 -6.70
N ASP A 149 39.57 10.55 -6.38
CA ASP A 149 40.45 11.66 -6.04
C ASP A 149 40.16 12.14 -4.59
N GLY A 150 41.20 12.66 -3.93
CA GLY A 150 41.11 13.15 -2.56
C GLY A 150 40.95 12.07 -1.49
N ALA A 151 41.08 10.80 -1.87
CA ALA A 151 41.04 9.68 -0.94
C ALA A 151 41.99 8.55 -1.39
N THR A 152 42.46 7.74 -0.46
CA THR A 152 43.19 6.49 -0.71
C THR A 152 42.26 5.29 -0.51
N VAL A 153 42.38 4.29 -1.39
CA VAL A 153 41.70 3.00 -1.23
C VAL A 153 42.41 2.21 -0.14
N ALA A 154 41.69 1.94 0.96
CA ALA A 154 42.19 1.13 2.07
C ALA A 154 41.97 -0.37 1.83
N GLY A 155 41.04 -0.73 0.96
CA GLY A 155 40.72 -2.12 0.58
C GLY A 155 39.27 -2.29 0.19
N ILE A 156 38.86 -3.53 -0.12
CA ILE A 156 37.49 -3.96 -0.31
C ILE A 156 37.22 -5.06 0.71
N ASP A 157 36.12 -4.91 1.45
CA ASP A 157 35.67 -5.85 2.46
C ASP A 157 34.25 -6.38 2.09
N PRO A 158 33.99 -7.69 2.22
CA PRO A 158 32.69 -8.27 1.83
C PRO A 158 31.46 -7.69 2.57
N ILE A 159 31.68 -7.07 3.73
CA ILE A 159 30.62 -6.48 4.56
C ILE A 159 30.61 -4.95 4.43
N ARG A 160 31.78 -4.32 4.48
CA ARG A 160 31.91 -2.86 4.47
C ARG A 160 31.93 -2.27 3.04
N GLY A 161 32.24 -3.07 2.04
CA GLY A 161 32.38 -2.61 0.66
C GLY A 161 33.73 -1.97 0.37
N LEU A 162 33.79 -0.98 -0.53
CA LEU A 162 34.98 -0.21 -0.87
C LEU A 162 35.32 0.77 0.25
N MET A 163 36.42 0.52 0.94
CA MET A 163 36.86 1.34 2.07
C MET A 163 37.85 2.42 1.58
N LEU A 164 37.52 3.66 1.88
CA LEU A 164 38.28 4.85 1.51
C LEU A 164 38.70 5.65 2.73
N LYS A 165 39.87 6.24 2.69
CA LYS A 165 40.35 7.21 3.67
C LYS A 165 40.57 8.55 2.99
N ALA A 166 39.83 9.58 3.41
CA ALA A 166 39.99 10.92 2.86
C ALA A 166 41.38 11.48 3.16
N THR A 167 42.05 11.97 2.14
CA THR A 167 43.38 12.63 2.19
C THR A 167 43.31 14.10 1.83
N GLY A 168 42.22 14.52 1.21
CA GLY A 168 41.90 15.90 0.83
C GLY A 168 40.62 16.41 1.49
N ASP A 169 40.39 17.70 1.36
CA ASP A 169 39.16 18.34 1.81
C ASP A 169 37.94 18.00 0.92
N VAL A 170 38.19 17.72 -0.33
CA VAL A 170 37.18 17.23 -1.28
C VAL A 170 37.53 15.80 -1.71
N VAL A 171 36.58 14.89 -1.59
CA VAL A 171 36.68 13.53 -2.12
C VAL A 171 35.69 13.38 -3.29
N THR A 172 36.18 12.81 -4.40
CA THR A 172 35.32 12.40 -5.51
C THR A 172 35.46 10.92 -5.80
N ILE A 173 34.33 10.26 -6.06
CA ILE A 173 34.27 8.83 -6.38
C ILE A 173 33.42 8.70 -7.64
N THR A 174 34.06 8.44 -8.78
CA THR A 174 33.41 8.38 -10.09
C THR A 174 33.31 6.95 -10.57
N THR A 175 32.15 6.53 -11.05
CA THR A 175 31.89 5.19 -11.55
C THR A 175 32.65 4.93 -12.86
N PRO A 176 32.89 3.66 -13.21
CA PRO A 176 33.16 3.28 -14.59
C PRO A 176 32.03 3.78 -15.53
N PRO A 177 32.30 3.92 -16.84
CA PRO A 177 31.28 4.30 -17.79
C PRO A 177 30.20 3.21 -17.90
N PHE A 178 28.91 3.67 -18.01
CA PHE A 178 27.76 2.81 -18.26
C PHE A 178 26.75 3.54 -19.14
N ARG A 179 25.59 2.94 -19.39
CA ARG A 179 24.57 3.56 -20.22
C ARG A 179 23.18 3.24 -19.68
N CYS A 180 22.41 4.28 -19.30
CA CYS A 180 21.06 4.13 -18.76
C CYS A 180 20.22 5.36 -19.10
N GLY A 181 18.97 5.17 -19.53
CA GLY A 181 18.04 6.28 -19.71
C GLY A 181 17.64 6.90 -18.36
N THR A 182 17.71 8.22 -18.24
CA THR A 182 17.36 8.92 -16.98
C THR A 182 15.91 8.70 -16.57
N ILE A 183 15.00 8.49 -17.54
CA ILE A 183 13.59 8.25 -17.29
C ILE A 183 13.31 6.99 -16.48
N VAL A 184 14.13 5.95 -16.67
CA VAL A 184 14.03 4.68 -15.94
C VAL A 184 14.99 4.60 -14.76
N ALA A 185 15.75 5.66 -14.51
CA ALA A 185 16.68 5.80 -13.39
C ALA A 185 16.48 7.13 -12.68
N PRO A 186 15.26 7.44 -12.19
CA PRO A 186 14.97 8.74 -11.56
C PRO A 186 15.77 8.96 -10.28
N PHE A 187 16.33 7.91 -9.67
CA PHE A 187 17.14 7.98 -8.46
C PHE A 187 18.54 7.41 -8.67
N ALA A 188 19.50 7.95 -7.94
CA ALA A 188 20.70 7.23 -7.54
C ALA A 188 20.50 6.68 -6.14
N ARG A 189 20.65 5.37 -5.94
CA ARG A 189 20.61 4.74 -4.62
C ARG A 189 22.03 4.45 -4.17
N ILE A 190 22.37 4.95 -2.99
CA ILE A 190 23.71 4.81 -2.40
C ILE A 190 23.58 4.07 -1.08
N GLU A 191 24.28 2.94 -0.95
CA GLU A 191 24.46 2.27 0.32
C GLU A 191 25.88 2.53 0.81
N TRP A 192 26.02 3.24 1.91
CA TRP A 192 27.31 3.69 2.42
C TRP A 192 27.32 3.93 3.92
N ALA A 193 28.50 3.97 4.49
CA ALA A 193 28.73 4.45 5.85
C ALA A 193 29.93 5.41 5.86
N ALA A 194 29.87 6.41 6.74
CA ALA A 194 30.96 7.34 6.90
C ALA A 194 31.28 7.54 8.40
N ARG A 195 32.56 7.61 8.72
CA ARG A 195 33.08 7.85 10.06
C ARG A 195 34.04 9.02 10.04
N GLY A 196 34.05 9.82 11.11
CA GLY A 196 34.96 10.95 11.25
C GLY A 196 34.80 12.08 10.24
N LEU A 197 33.75 12.07 9.43
CA LEU A 197 33.44 13.20 8.56
C LEU A 197 33.03 14.42 9.38
N PRO A 198 33.56 15.61 9.10
CA PRO A 198 33.13 16.87 9.70
C PRO A 198 31.62 17.09 9.60
N VAL A 199 31.05 17.85 10.54
CA VAL A 199 29.59 18.13 10.56
C VAL A 199 29.14 18.95 9.33
N GLU A 200 30.04 19.78 8.81
CA GLU A 200 29.86 20.59 7.60
C GLU A 200 29.96 19.80 6.29
N SER A 201 30.37 18.52 6.31
CA SER A 201 30.48 17.70 5.10
C SER A 201 29.17 17.63 4.33
N ARG A 202 29.25 17.81 3.02
CA ARG A 202 28.12 17.85 2.09
C ARG A 202 28.29 16.81 0.99
N PRO A 203 27.86 15.56 1.24
CA PRO A 203 27.86 14.53 0.19
C PRO A 203 26.79 14.83 -0.86
N ALA A 204 27.16 14.69 -2.13
CA ALA A 204 26.27 14.92 -3.26
C ALA A 204 26.54 13.97 -4.40
N VAL A 205 25.54 13.71 -5.26
CA VAL A 205 25.68 13.00 -6.53
C VAL A 205 25.69 14.00 -7.67
N SER A 206 26.66 13.84 -8.57
CA SER A 206 26.72 14.48 -9.87
C SER A 206 26.64 13.41 -10.98
N TRP A 207 26.33 13.83 -12.21
CA TRP A 207 26.17 12.92 -13.34
C TRP A 207 26.70 13.51 -14.65
N LEU A 208 27.07 12.60 -15.58
CA LEU A 208 27.34 12.93 -16.98
C LEU A 208 26.31 12.26 -17.88
N LEU A 209 25.89 12.97 -18.90
CA LEU A 209 25.03 12.46 -19.96
C LEU A 209 25.84 12.15 -21.22
N GLU A 210 25.26 11.38 -22.14
CA GLU A 210 25.88 11.03 -23.41
C GLU A 210 26.23 12.29 -24.22
N GLY A 211 27.45 12.32 -24.76
CA GLY A 211 28.00 13.47 -25.50
C GLY A 211 28.66 14.53 -24.60
N GLU A 212 28.59 14.41 -23.29
CA GLU A 212 29.27 15.33 -22.37
C GLU A 212 30.68 14.81 -21.99
N ALA A 213 31.65 15.71 -22.05
CA ALA A 213 33.03 15.41 -21.69
C ALA A 213 33.49 16.00 -20.36
N ALA A 214 32.72 16.95 -19.81
CA ALA A 214 33.05 17.68 -18.58
C ALA A 214 31.94 17.65 -17.57
N TRP A 215 32.33 17.58 -16.31
CA TRP A 215 31.41 17.72 -15.17
C TRP A 215 30.91 19.16 -15.05
N VAL A 216 29.60 19.32 -14.86
CA VAL A 216 28.96 20.61 -14.64
C VAL A 216 28.81 20.81 -13.14
N PRO A 217 29.47 21.81 -12.52
CA PRO A 217 29.50 21.98 -11.06
C PRO A 217 28.10 22.11 -10.43
N GLU A 218 27.15 22.71 -11.14
CA GLU A 218 25.79 22.96 -10.69
C GLU A 218 24.91 21.70 -10.75
N ARG A 219 25.34 20.66 -11.49
CA ARG A 219 24.63 19.38 -11.58
C ARG A 219 25.02 18.48 -10.41
N ARG A 220 24.53 18.82 -9.23
CA ARG A 220 24.71 18.03 -8.02
C ARG A 220 23.46 18.05 -7.16
N VAL A 221 23.13 16.92 -6.55
CA VAL A 221 22.05 16.77 -5.58
C VAL A 221 22.65 16.25 -4.30
N GLU A 222 22.50 17.02 -3.22
CA GLU A 222 22.98 16.62 -1.90
C GLU A 222 22.11 15.48 -1.34
N PHE A 223 22.73 14.61 -0.56
CA PHE A 223 22.04 13.55 0.17
C PHE A 223 22.46 13.53 1.65
N PRO A 224 21.62 12.96 2.54
CA PRO A 224 21.89 12.98 3.96
C PRO A 224 23.17 12.23 4.32
N ARG A 225 23.98 12.82 5.19
CA ARG A 225 25.07 12.14 5.86
C ARG A 225 24.49 11.12 6.84
N LEU A 226 24.86 9.84 6.69
CA LEU A 226 24.39 8.77 7.55
C LEU A 226 25.35 8.56 8.70
N ALA A 227 24.81 8.43 9.93
CA ALA A 227 25.63 8.15 11.11
C ALA A 227 26.08 6.68 11.08
N SER A 228 27.36 6.43 11.42
CA SER A 228 27.91 5.08 11.49
C SER A 228 27.26 4.18 12.53
N GLU A 229 26.71 4.77 13.59
CA GLU A 229 26.03 4.09 14.69
C GLU A 229 24.75 3.38 14.23
N ASP A 230 24.08 3.91 13.19
CA ASP A 230 22.87 3.34 12.63
C ASP A 230 23.14 2.22 11.60
N GLY A 231 24.40 1.89 11.36
CA GLY A 231 24.82 0.98 10.30
C GLY A 231 24.71 1.61 8.91
N VAL A 232 24.84 0.76 7.89
CA VAL A 232 24.73 1.20 6.49
C VAL A 232 23.26 1.46 6.16
N ARG A 233 23.01 2.62 5.57
CA ARG A 233 21.69 3.06 5.13
C ARG A 233 21.71 3.41 3.67
N TYR A 234 20.55 3.26 3.03
CA TYR A 234 20.35 3.75 1.67
C TYR A 234 20.10 5.26 1.69
N ALA A 235 20.76 5.97 0.78
CA ALA A 235 20.35 7.29 0.36
C ALA A 235 19.71 7.17 -1.02
N ASN A 236 18.43 7.47 -1.14
CA ASN A 236 17.74 7.58 -2.43
C ASN A 236 17.81 9.04 -2.86
N VAL A 237 18.65 9.33 -3.86
CA VAL A 237 18.89 10.70 -4.31
C VAL A 237 17.96 11.00 -5.50
N PRO A 238 16.98 11.91 -5.37
CA PRO A 238 15.94 12.16 -6.38
C PRO A 238 16.46 13.04 -7.51
N LEU A 239 17.23 12.47 -8.42
CA LEU A 239 17.87 13.18 -9.55
C LEU A 239 16.82 13.72 -10.54
N TYR A 240 15.69 13.05 -10.69
CA TYR A 240 14.58 13.46 -11.58
C TYR A 240 14.02 14.86 -11.29
N ARG A 241 14.24 15.38 -10.10
CA ARG A 241 13.84 16.75 -9.73
C ARG A 241 14.69 17.83 -10.40
N GLN A 242 15.81 17.44 -10.97
CA GLN A 242 16.70 18.35 -11.69
C GLN A 242 16.33 18.41 -13.16
N PRO A 243 15.92 19.58 -13.71
CA PRO A 243 15.56 19.67 -15.14
C PRO A 243 16.69 19.26 -16.08
N ALA A 244 17.95 19.39 -15.65
CA ALA A 244 19.12 18.97 -16.40
C ALA A 244 19.37 17.44 -16.36
N TYR A 245 18.57 16.68 -15.61
CA TYR A 245 18.67 15.21 -15.56
C TYR A 245 17.74 14.60 -16.60
N ALA A 246 18.06 14.75 -17.88
CA ALA A 246 17.26 14.26 -18.99
C ALA A 246 18.16 13.78 -20.14
N GLY A 247 18.05 12.50 -20.52
CA GLY A 247 18.85 11.91 -21.59
C GLY A 247 19.38 10.52 -21.24
N ILE A 248 20.56 10.20 -21.77
CA ILE A 248 21.26 8.94 -21.47
C ILE A 248 22.39 9.21 -20.47
N LEU A 249 22.28 8.62 -19.31
CA LEU A 249 23.26 8.67 -18.24
C LEU A 249 24.46 7.81 -18.59
N THR A 250 25.67 8.34 -18.37
CA THR A 250 26.91 7.63 -18.69
C THR A 250 27.85 7.44 -17.50
N ARG A 251 27.79 8.28 -16.48
CA ARG A 251 28.55 8.16 -15.24
C ARG A 251 27.85 8.84 -14.07
N TYR A 252 28.06 8.30 -12.89
CA TYR A 252 27.84 9.00 -11.62
C TYR A 252 29.16 9.42 -10.99
N ARG A 253 29.10 10.49 -10.19
CA ARG A 253 30.16 10.91 -9.29
C ARG A 253 29.57 11.27 -7.93
N ILE A 254 30.05 10.63 -6.87
CA ILE A 254 29.83 11.11 -5.50
C ILE A 254 30.90 12.19 -5.23
N VAL A 255 30.47 13.32 -4.72
CA VAL A 255 31.32 14.42 -4.28
C VAL A 255 31.07 14.67 -2.81
N ILE A 256 32.12 14.73 -2.00
CA ILE A 256 32.02 14.99 -0.58
C ILE A 256 32.92 16.18 -0.27
N ASP A 257 32.31 17.33 -0.03
CA ASP A 257 33.02 18.52 0.43
C ASP A 257 33.28 18.42 1.95
N HIS A 258 34.37 19.00 2.41
CA HIS A 258 34.81 18.95 3.81
C HIS A 258 34.99 17.50 4.30
N ALA A 259 35.71 16.68 3.54
CA ALA A 259 35.90 15.26 3.82
C ALA A 259 37.16 14.96 4.64
N ALA A 260 38.00 15.94 4.94
CA ALA A 260 39.34 15.71 5.52
C ALA A 260 39.28 14.89 6.80
N GLY A 261 40.08 13.80 6.83
CA GLY A 261 40.16 12.88 7.96
C GLY A 261 39.01 11.85 8.05
N GLY A 262 38.04 11.91 7.15
CA GLY A 262 36.92 10.98 7.13
C GLY A 262 37.32 9.59 6.55
N GLU A 263 36.60 8.58 7.01
CA GLU A 263 36.59 7.23 6.42
C GLU A 263 35.24 6.98 5.77
N ILE A 264 35.22 6.39 4.58
CA ILE A 264 34.05 6.12 3.78
C ILE A 264 34.03 4.64 3.40
N ASP A 265 32.94 3.97 3.70
CA ASP A 265 32.66 2.61 3.26
C ASP A 265 31.54 2.67 2.23
N LEU A 266 31.84 2.54 0.95
CA LEU A 266 30.86 2.50 -0.13
C LEU A 266 30.49 1.05 -0.43
N LYS A 267 29.28 0.64 -0.12
CA LYS A 267 28.78 -0.70 -0.41
C LYS A 267 28.22 -0.81 -1.81
N SER A 268 27.35 0.13 -2.20
CA SER A 268 26.75 0.14 -3.52
C SER A 268 26.42 1.54 -4.01
N LEU A 269 26.37 1.68 -5.33
CA LEU A 269 25.84 2.84 -6.05
C LEU A 269 25.09 2.31 -7.27
N ILE A 270 23.78 2.55 -7.31
CA ILE A 270 22.88 1.89 -8.25
C ILE A 270 21.98 2.95 -8.91
N THR A 271 21.72 2.79 -10.21
CA THR A 271 20.57 3.45 -10.86
C THR A 271 19.30 2.80 -10.37
N ALA A 272 18.33 3.58 -9.91
CA ALA A 272 17.12 3.03 -9.33
C ALA A 272 15.85 3.65 -9.93
N ILE A 273 14.85 2.80 -10.18
CA ILE A 273 13.49 3.22 -10.51
C ILE A 273 12.83 3.80 -9.29
N ASP A 274 11.71 4.46 -9.50
CA ASP A 274 10.86 4.86 -8.40
C ASP A 274 9.96 3.68 -7.99
N THR A 275 10.20 3.14 -6.81
CA THR A 275 9.42 2.05 -6.23
C THR A 275 8.44 2.54 -5.17
N ARG A 276 8.35 3.85 -4.97
CA ARG A 276 7.46 4.43 -3.97
C ARG A 276 6.00 4.25 -4.39
N HIS A 277 5.20 3.72 -3.48
CA HIS A 277 3.76 3.55 -3.71
C HIS A 277 3.00 4.83 -3.36
N PRO A 278 2.15 5.35 -4.25
CA PRO A 278 1.41 6.59 -4.00
C PRO A 278 0.33 6.44 -2.92
N ILE A 279 0.03 5.22 -2.50
CA ILE A 279 -1.01 4.92 -1.48
C ILE A 279 -0.47 4.89 -0.04
N THR A 280 0.84 4.62 0.17
CA THR A 280 1.35 4.29 1.52
C THR A 280 1.20 5.44 2.51
N GLY A 281 1.44 6.69 2.11
CA GLY A 281 1.24 7.85 2.96
C GLY A 281 -0.21 7.99 3.41
N SER A 282 -1.15 7.83 2.48
CA SER A 282 -2.59 7.90 2.74
C SER A 282 -3.07 6.77 3.64
N LEU A 283 -2.62 5.53 3.39
CA LEU A 283 -2.96 4.37 4.22
C LEU A 283 -2.39 4.48 5.63
N PHE A 284 -1.17 5.00 5.78
CA PHE A 284 -0.55 5.25 7.07
C PHE A 284 -1.35 6.27 7.90
N ILE A 285 -1.79 7.37 7.29
CA ILE A 285 -2.61 8.38 7.95
C ILE A 285 -3.95 7.79 8.40
N ARG A 286 -4.64 7.05 7.53
CA ARG A 286 -5.89 6.36 7.86
C ARG A 286 -5.69 5.42 9.05
N ALA A 287 -4.69 4.55 8.96
CA ALA A 287 -4.42 3.55 9.98
C ALA A 287 -4.07 4.18 11.35
N CYS A 288 -3.23 5.22 11.38
CA CYS A 288 -2.92 5.93 12.62
C CYS A 288 -4.13 6.68 13.21
N SER A 289 -4.95 7.29 12.34
CA SER A 289 -6.18 7.97 12.77
C SER A 289 -7.18 6.98 13.36
N ASP A 290 -7.40 5.86 12.68
CA ASP A 290 -8.32 4.82 13.16
C ASP A 290 -7.80 4.18 14.46
N PHE A 291 -6.48 3.97 14.58
CA PHE A 291 -5.89 3.49 15.84
C PHE A 291 -6.21 4.46 16.99
N PHE A 292 -5.97 5.75 16.79
CA PHE A 292 -6.27 6.75 17.82
C PHE A 292 -7.77 6.84 18.13
N ASN A 293 -8.63 6.84 17.11
CA ASN A 293 -10.08 6.89 17.29
C ASN A 293 -10.60 5.70 18.09
N TRP A 294 -10.00 4.51 17.96
CA TRP A 294 -10.38 3.34 18.73
C TRP A 294 -9.81 3.32 20.15
N THR A 295 -8.60 3.84 20.34
CA THR A 295 -7.84 3.64 21.59
C THR A 295 -7.78 4.87 22.49
N ALA A 296 -7.97 6.06 21.95
CA ALA A 296 -7.68 7.35 22.59
C ALA A 296 -6.25 7.41 23.20
N ASP A 297 -5.29 6.67 22.62
CA ASP A 297 -3.90 6.61 23.10
C ASP A 297 -3.15 7.90 22.79
N LEU A 298 -3.16 8.84 23.73
CA LEU A 298 -2.46 10.13 23.61
C LEU A 298 -0.93 9.99 23.49
N PRO A 299 -0.24 9.11 24.22
CA PRO A 299 1.17 8.80 23.97
C PRO A 299 1.45 8.40 22.54
N PHE A 300 0.67 7.49 21.96
CA PHE A 300 0.76 7.11 20.54
C PHE A 300 0.56 8.31 19.62
N LEU A 301 -0.49 9.11 19.84
CA LEU A 301 -0.76 10.28 19.00
C LEU A 301 0.39 11.29 19.05
N ARG A 302 0.93 11.59 20.25
CA ARG A 302 2.08 12.50 20.41
C ARG A 302 3.32 12.02 19.63
N GLN A 303 3.54 10.71 19.56
CA GLN A 303 4.68 10.13 18.82
C GLN A 303 4.46 10.10 17.31
N THR A 304 3.22 9.98 16.85
CA THR A 304 2.93 9.70 15.43
C THR A 304 2.46 10.93 14.65
N ILE A 305 1.87 11.93 15.28
CA ILE A 305 1.24 13.06 14.58
C ILE A 305 2.21 13.82 13.66
N GLY A 306 3.44 14.09 14.11
CA GLY A 306 4.45 14.74 13.29
C GLY A 306 4.80 13.95 12.04
N ARG A 307 4.79 12.62 12.14
CA ARG A 307 5.03 11.69 11.02
C ARG A 307 3.83 11.67 10.08
N MET A 308 2.61 11.65 10.58
CA MET A 308 1.38 11.72 9.78
C MET A 308 1.33 13.02 8.97
N ARG A 309 1.65 14.15 9.61
CA ARG A 309 1.72 15.48 8.94
C ARG A 309 2.77 15.49 7.84
N LYS A 310 3.98 15.00 8.11
CA LYS A 310 5.04 14.87 7.09
C LYS A 310 4.60 13.98 5.92
N ALA A 311 3.97 12.83 6.21
CA ALA A 311 3.47 11.94 5.18
C ALA A 311 2.41 12.61 4.30
N LEU A 312 1.52 13.41 4.89
CA LEU A 312 0.53 14.15 4.12
C LEU A 312 1.18 15.25 3.28
N HIS A 313 2.11 16.04 3.84
CA HIS A 313 2.85 17.04 3.06
C HIS A 313 3.58 16.40 1.88
N PHE A 314 4.26 15.26 2.11
CA PHE A 314 4.91 14.51 1.04
C PHE A 314 3.89 14.12 -0.05
N THR A 315 2.78 13.49 0.32
CA THR A 315 1.75 13.04 -0.62
C THR A 315 1.18 14.20 -1.44
N LEU A 316 0.86 15.32 -0.78
CA LEU A 316 0.30 16.49 -1.45
C LEU A 316 1.26 17.16 -2.44
N ASN A 317 2.56 17.14 -2.15
CA ASN A 317 3.58 17.80 -2.95
C ASN A 317 4.13 16.86 -4.04
N GLU A 318 4.50 15.63 -3.67
CA GLU A 318 5.12 14.68 -4.59
C GLU A 318 4.18 14.25 -5.70
N PHE A 319 2.91 14.04 -5.38
CA PHE A 319 1.89 13.62 -6.34
C PHE A 319 1.05 14.78 -6.89
N ALA A 320 1.54 16.01 -6.82
CA ALA A 320 0.93 17.24 -7.36
C ALA A 320 -0.55 17.42 -6.98
N VAL A 321 -0.97 16.95 -5.80
CA VAL A 321 -2.38 16.97 -5.38
C VAL A 321 -2.92 18.40 -5.24
N ARG A 322 -2.06 19.34 -4.78
CA ARG A 322 -2.48 20.74 -4.60
C ARG A 322 -2.90 21.40 -5.90
N GLU A 323 -2.23 21.03 -7.01
CA GLU A 323 -2.48 21.55 -8.35
C GLU A 323 -3.57 20.73 -9.06
N GLN A 324 -3.43 19.42 -9.07
CA GLN A 324 -4.25 18.51 -9.86
C GLN A 324 -5.57 18.11 -9.20
N LYS A 325 -5.69 18.22 -7.87
CA LYS A 325 -6.81 17.73 -7.05
C LYS A 325 -7.04 16.22 -7.13
N HIS A 326 -6.03 15.48 -7.52
CA HIS A 326 -5.97 14.02 -7.52
C HIS A 326 -4.50 13.58 -7.48
N VAL A 327 -4.26 12.30 -7.30
CA VAL A 327 -2.90 11.73 -7.32
C VAL A 327 -2.41 11.64 -8.76
N TRP A 328 -1.26 12.25 -9.02
CA TRP A 328 -0.57 12.18 -10.29
C TRP A 328 0.83 11.57 -10.12
N VAL A 329 1.02 10.34 -10.63
CA VAL A 329 2.27 9.59 -10.58
C VAL A 329 3.08 9.88 -11.85
N ARG A 330 4.28 10.44 -11.70
CA ARG A 330 5.10 10.96 -12.82
C ARG A 330 6.09 9.96 -13.39
N TRP A 331 6.24 8.80 -12.77
CA TRP A 331 7.24 7.80 -13.15
C TRP A 331 6.62 6.57 -13.79
N VAL A 332 7.49 5.71 -14.33
CA VAL A 332 7.09 4.57 -15.17
C VAL A 332 6.78 3.28 -14.40
N GLY A 333 6.53 3.38 -13.09
CA GLY A 333 6.29 2.21 -12.25
C GLY A 333 7.57 1.47 -11.85
N HIS A 334 7.41 0.42 -11.06
CA HIS A 334 8.53 -0.23 -10.40
C HIS A 334 9.28 -1.28 -11.26
N ASP A 335 8.80 -1.66 -12.42
CA ASP A 335 9.56 -2.50 -13.36
C ASP A 335 10.24 -1.72 -14.49
N GLY A 336 9.77 -0.51 -14.77
CA GLY A 336 10.30 0.37 -15.79
C GLY A 336 10.03 -0.06 -17.24
N ARG A 337 9.68 -1.31 -17.50
CA ARG A 337 9.52 -1.83 -18.88
C ARG A 337 8.19 -1.48 -19.50
N SER A 338 7.11 -1.77 -18.80
CA SER A 338 5.77 -1.53 -19.32
C SER A 338 5.43 -0.03 -19.46
N GLY A 339 6.21 0.83 -18.80
CA GLY A 339 6.15 2.28 -18.97
C GLY A 339 6.95 2.82 -20.17
N LEU A 340 7.52 1.96 -20.99
CA LEU A 340 8.32 2.35 -22.16
C LEU A 340 7.73 1.79 -23.44
N GLU A 341 7.42 2.66 -24.38
CA GLU A 341 7.10 2.31 -25.75
C GLU A 341 8.40 2.25 -26.59
N LEU A 342 8.71 1.07 -27.13
CA LEU A 342 9.87 0.90 -28.00
C LEU A 342 9.57 1.52 -29.37
N LEU A 343 10.47 2.37 -29.87
CA LEU A 343 10.32 3.03 -31.15
C LEU A 343 10.90 2.18 -32.28
N PRO A 344 10.28 2.15 -33.48
CA PRO A 344 10.78 1.37 -34.61
C PRO A 344 12.19 1.74 -35.06
N GLU A 345 12.57 3.01 -34.92
CA GLU A 345 13.90 3.55 -35.23
C GLU A 345 14.95 3.25 -34.14
N GLY A 346 14.54 2.61 -33.08
CA GLY A 346 15.36 2.37 -31.90
C GLY A 346 15.18 3.43 -30.81
N GLY A 347 15.47 3.05 -29.57
CA GLY A 347 15.18 3.87 -28.38
C GLY A 347 13.81 3.58 -27.78
N ALA A 348 13.40 4.39 -26.82
CA ALA A 348 12.15 4.24 -26.12
C ALA A 348 11.54 5.59 -25.76
N LYS A 349 10.22 5.69 -25.83
CA LYS A 349 9.42 6.82 -25.37
C LYS A 349 8.78 6.45 -24.03
N PRO A 350 8.90 7.30 -23.00
CA PRO A 350 8.19 7.04 -21.75
C PRO A 350 6.70 7.28 -21.91
N ARG A 351 5.91 6.36 -21.35
CA ARG A 351 4.46 6.50 -21.21
C ARG A 351 4.09 6.32 -19.75
N LEU A 352 3.95 7.44 -19.03
CA LEU A 352 3.52 7.43 -17.65
C LEU A 352 2.11 6.86 -17.55
N GLY A 353 1.86 6.01 -16.57
CA GLY A 353 0.62 5.27 -16.45
C GLY A 353 0.60 3.96 -17.23
N LEU A 354 1.74 3.51 -17.75
CA LEU A 354 1.90 2.17 -18.34
C LEU A 354 3.05 1.38 -17.71
N GLY A 355 3.61 1.85 -16.60
CA GLY A 355 4.54 1.08 -15.78
C GLY A 355 3.79 0.06 -14.91
N VAL A 356 4.50 -0.87 -14.27
CA VAL A 356 3.88 -1.73 -13.26
C VAL A 356 3.37 -0.86 -12.12
N GLY A 357 2.15 -1.15 -11.67
CA GLY A 357 1.47 -0.35 -10.67
C GLY A 357 2.26 -0.21 -9.37
N ASN A 358 2.29 1.01 -8.86
CA ASN A 358 2.86 1.31 -7.56
C ASN A 358 1.72 1.47 -6.53
N ASN A 359 0.68 0.65 -6.63
CA ASN A 359 -0.44 0.59 -5.71
C ASN A 359 -0.88 -0.86 -5.49
N TYR A 360 -2.07 -1.11 -5.00
CA TYR A 360 -2.59 -2.47 -4.76
C TYR A 360 -2.64 -3.34 -6.04
N TRP A 361 -2.88 -2.73 -7.19
CA TRP A 361 -2.96 -3.41 -8.49
C TRP A 361 -1.57 -3.60 -9.10
N ASP A 362 -0.82 -4.56 -8.60
CA ASP A 362 0.59 -4.79 -8.91
C ASP A 362 0.85 -5.38 -10.31
N LEU A 363 -0.15 -6.01 -10.94
CA LEU A 363 -0.04 -6.56 -12.30
C LEU A 363 -0.49 -5.57 -13.39
N LEU A 364 -1.25 -4.56 -13.01
CA LEU A 364 -1.77 -3.55 -13.91
C LEU A 364 -0.92 -2.28 -13.86
N PRO A 365 -0.65 -1.66 -14.99
CA PRO A 365 0.29 -0.54 -15.07
C PRO A 365 -0.33 0.78 -14.61
N PHE A 366 -0.91 0.80 -13.40
CA PHE A 366 -1.38 2.03 -12.78
C PHE A 366 -0.27 3.08 -12.70
N GLY A 367 -0.63 4.33 -12.89
CA GLY A 367 0.27 5.46 -12.87
C GLY A 367 -0.38 6.65 -13.55
N GLY A 368 0.38 7.66 -13.91
CA GLY A 368 -0.21 8.88 -14.44
C GLY A 368 -1.25 9.45 -13.48
N HIS A 369 -2.46 9.70 -13.94
CA HIS A 369 -3.58 10.08 -13.08
C HIS A 369 -4.19 8.81 -12.50
N ASP A 370 -3.98 8.57 -11.20
CA ASP A 370 -4.30 7.31 -10.53
C ASP A 370 -5.60 7.45 -9.71
N ALA A 371 -6.67 6.77 -10.15
CA ALA A 371 -7.96 6.81 -9.47
C ALA A 371 -7.91 6.08 -8.12
N TYR A 372 -7.24 4.92 -8.04
CA TYR A 372 -7.18 4.13 -6.81
C TYR A 372 -6.43 4.86 -5.69
N ALA A 373 -5.27 5.42 -6.00
CA ALA A 373 -4.52 6.23 -5.04
C ALA A 373 -5.29 7.50 -4.63
N THR A 374 -6.10 8.07 -5.51
CA THR A 374 -6.93 9.23 -5.22
C THR A 374 -8.06 8.91 -4.23
N ILE A 375 -8.67 7.72 -4.30
CA ILE A 375 -9.67 7.25 -3.31
C ILE A 375 -9.02 7.19 -1.93
N SER A 376 -7.86 6.56 -1.81
CA SER A 376 -7.12 6.46 -0.55
C SER A 376 -6.73 7.82 0.02
N LEU A 377 -6.32 8.75 -0.84
CA LEU A 377 -5.99 10.13 -0.46
C LEU A 377 -7.21 10.87 0.08
N HIS A 378 -8.37 10.79 -0.59
CA HIS A 378 -9.59 11.46 -0.15
C HIS A 378 -9.97 11.06 1.28
N ALA A 379 -9.96 9.76 1.56
CA ALA A 379 -10.21 9.25 2.91
C ALA A 379 -9.17 9.75 3.93
N ALA A 380 -7.89 9.81 3.56
CA ALA A 380 -6.83 10.31 4.44
C ALA A 380 -6.98 11.80 4.75
N LEU A 381 -7.40 12.62 3.78
CA LEU A 381 -7.66 14.04 3.98
C LEU A 381 -8.75 14.26 5.03
N LEU A 382 -9.87 13.53 4.92
CA LEU A 382 -10.97 13.62 5.88
C LEU A 382 -10.55 13.15 7.27
N ARG A 383 -9.84 12.02 7.39
CA ARG A 383 -9.32 11.52 8.67
C ARG A 383 -8.36 12.53 9.33
N MET A 384 -7.47 13.11 8.54
CA MET A 384 -6.52 14.11 9.08
C MET A 384 -7.23 15.39 9.47
N ALA A 385 -8.24 15.84 8.72
CA ALA A 385 -9.05 17.02 9.07
C ALA A 385 -9.79 16.82 10.40
N ASP A 386 -10.42 15.66 10.60
CA ASP A 386 -11.10 15.34 11.86
C ASP A 386 -10.12 15.31 13.03
N LEU A 387 -8.94 14.72 12.84
CA LEU A 387 -7.91 14.65 13.87
C LEU A 387 -7.35 16.01 14.24
N GLU A 388 -7.00 16.87 13.27
CA GLU A 388 -6.50 18.21 13.53
C GLU A 388 -7.57 19.10 14.20
N ARG A 389 -8.84 18.92 13.84
CA ARG A 389 -9.96 19.61 14.51
C ARG A 389 -10.07 19.21 15.97
N ALA A 390 -9.98 17.91 16.28
CA ALA A 390 -9.98 17.41 17.64
C ALA A 390 -8.76 17.90 18.44
N ILE A 391 -7.56 17.90 17.85
CA ILE A 391 -6.35 18.43 18.48
C ILE A 391 -6.53 19.93 18.82
N ALA A 392 -7.07 20.70 17.91
CA ALA A 392 -7.32 22.13 18.14
C ALA A 392 -8.37 22.38 19.23
N ALA A 393 -9.40 21.52 19.32
CA ALA A 393 -10.42 21.61 20.36
C ALA A 393 -9.91 21.19 21.75
N HIS A 394 -8.85 20.38 21.82
CA HIS A 394 -8.31 19.84 23.07
C HIS A 394 -6.84 20.19 23.32
N PRO A 395 -6.48 21.47 23.59
CA PRO A 395 -5.09 21.86 23.86
C PRO A 395 -4.46 21.09 25.04
N ALA A 396 -5.27 20.62 25.97
CA ALA A 396 -4.84 19.80 27.11
C ALA A 396 -4.24 18.43 26.72
N TRP A 397 -4.46 17.95 25.51
CA TRP A 397 -3.82 16.74 25.02
C TRP A 397 -2.30 16.90 24.83
N GLY A 398 -1.80 18.13 24.78
CA GLY A 398 -0.36 18.40 24.67
C GLY A 398 0.27 17.81 23.42
N ILE A 399 -0.45 17.86 22.29
CA ILE A 399 0.02 17.34 21.00
C ILE A 399 1.05 18.29 20.40
N PRO A 400 2.24 17.81 20.00
CA PRO A 400 3.30 18.66 19.46
C PRO A 400 2.90 19.25 18.09
N ALA A 401 3.45 20.41 17.76
CA ALA A 401 3.27 21.06 16.46
C ALA A 401 4.22 20.49 15.36
N ASP A 402 4.91 19.41 15.65
CA ASP A 402 5.85 18.78 14.74
C ASP A 402 5.20 18.38 13.41
N GLY A 403 5.98 18.40 12.35
CA GLY A 403 5.57 17.98 11.01
C GLY A 403 4.75 19.03 10.23
N GLY A 404 4.47 20.21 10.81
CA GLY A 404 3.67 21.27 10.20
C GLY A 404 2.16 20.97 10.27
N PRO A 405 1.46 21.45 11.34
CA PRO A 405 0.03 21.26 11.49
C PRO A 405 -0.77 21.76 10.29
N PHE A 406 -1.88 21.10 9.99
CA PHE A 406 -2.80 21.50 8.93
C PHE A 406 -4.00 22.24 9.52
N SER A 407 -4.60 23.12 8.73
CA SER A 407 -5.95 23.63 8.98
C SER A 407 -6.97 22.52 8.61
N ALA A 408 -7.82 22.14 9.55
CA ALA A 408 -8.88 21.16 9.32
C ALA A 408 -9.83 21.60 8.19
N ASP A 409 -10.16 22.89 8.13
CA ASP A 409 -11.05 23.43 7.11
C ASP A 409 -10.40 23.44 5.73
N GLU A 410 -9.09 23.75 5.63
CA GLU A 410 -8.35 23.64 4.36
C GLU A 410 -8.26 22.20 3.86
N LEU A 411 -8.07 21.22 4.75
CA LEU A 411 -8.07 19.80 4.39
C LEU A 411 -9.46 19.35 3.92
N THR A 412 -10.52 19.78 4.59
CA THR A 412 -11.91 19.50 4.18
C THR A 412 -12.21 20.10 2.80
N ALA A 413 -11.85 21.37 2.59
CA ALA A 413 -12.01 22.01 1.29
C ALA A 413 -11.21 21.32 0.18
N LEU A 414 -9.99 20.83 0.50
CA LEU A 414 -9.20 20.06 -0.45
C LEU A 414 -9.85 18.72 -0.75
N ALA A 415 -10.40 18.01 0.24
CA ALA A 415 -11.13 16.75 0.03
C ALA A 415 -12.36 16.95 -0.87
N ASP A 416 -13.11 18.05 -0.69
CA ASP A 416 -14.22 18.40 -1.57
C ASP A 416 -13.77 18.68 -3.00
N ALA A 417 -12.64 19.37 -3.17
CA ALA A 417 -12.05 19.62 -4.49
C ALA A 417 -11.56 18.32 -5.16
N VAL A 418 -10.97 17.41 -4.38
CA VAL A 418 -10.57 16.07 -4.85
C VAL A 418 -11.79 15.27 -5.30
N ARG A 419 -12.88 15.29 -4.53
CA ARG A 419 -14.14 14.61 -4.91
C ARG A 419 -14.69 15.16 -6.24
N ALA A 420 -14.77 16.47 -6.38
CA ALA A 420 -15.27 17.10 -7.59
C ALA A 420 -14.41 16.75 -8.82
N GLU A 421 -13.08 16.79 -8.66
CA GLU A 421 -12.16 16.42 -9.74
C GLU A 421 -12.23 14.92 -10.06
N PHE A 422 -12.35 14.04 -9.05
CA PHE A 422 -12.50 12.61 -9.23
C PHE A 422 -13.72 12.27 -10.09
N GLN A 423 -14.87 12.85 -9.77
CA GLN A 423 -16.13 12.69 -10.51
C GLN A 423 -16.02 13.18 -11.96
N ARG A 424 -15.23 14.21 -12.21
CA ARG A 424 -15.04 14.78 -13.55
C ARG A 424 -14.01 14.00 -14.37
N ARG A 425 -12.85 13.68 -13.77
CA ARG A 425 -11.71 13.13 -14.51
C ARG A 425 -11.82 11.65 -14.76
N PHE A 426 -12.20 10.89 -13.75
CA PHE A 426 -12.20 9.43 -13.84
C PHE A 426 -13.53 8.82 -14.28
N TRP A 427 -14.57 9.59 -14.37
CA TRP A 427 -15.85 9.11 -14.86
C TRP A 427 -15.85 8.96 -16.37
N SER A 428 -16.16 7.74 -16.86
CA SER A 428 -16.37 7.46 -18.27
C SER A 428 -17.87 7.51 -18.61
N PRO A 429 -18.36 8.55 -19.30
CA PRO A 429 -19.76 8.59 -19.71
C PRO A 429 -20.14 7.45 -20.66
N ALA A 430 -19.17 6.95 -21.44
CA ALA A 430 -19.39 5.86 -22.40
C ALA A 430 -19.69 4.53 -21.69
N THR A 431 -19.03 4.27 -20.58
CA THR A 431 -19.20 3.02 -19.81
C THR A 431 -20.01 3.20 -18.54
N GLY A 432 -20.25 4.45 -18.10
CA GLY A 432 -21.01 4.78 -16.88
C GLY A 432 -20.34 4.22 -15.62
N ARG A 433 -19.01 4.25 -15.55
CA ARG A 433 -18.21 3.83 -14.40
C ARG A 433 -16.87 4.57 -14.34
N PHE A 434 -16.19 4.50 -13.23
CA PHE A 434 -14.86 5.09 -13.07
C PHE A 434 -13.80 4.20 -13.70
N VAL A 435 -12.86 4.82 -14.42
CA VAL A 435 -11.68 4.18 -15.01
C VAL A 435 -10.60 4.00 -13.94
N GLY A 436 -9.65 3.08 -14.16
CA GLY A 436 -8.55 2.83 -13.23
C GLY A 436 -7.51 3.95 -13.20
N TRP A 437 -7.05 4.35 -14.37
CA TRP A 437 -6.07 5.42 -14.51
C TRP A 437 -6.14 6.07 -15.89
N ILE A 438 -5.46 7.20 -16.02
CA ILE A 438 -5.29 7.92 -17.28
C ILE A 438 -3.80 8.19 -17.45
N ASP A 439 -3.22 7.80 -18.59
CA ASP A 439 -1.80 7.95 -18.81
C ASP A 439 -1.38 9.38 -19.22
N SER A 440 -0.09 9.58 -19.49
CA SER A 440 0.46 10.88 -19.88
C SER A 440 0.03 11.39 -21.26
N GLU A 441 -0.67 10.59 -22.04
CA GLU A 441 -1.25 10.94 -23.36
C GLU A 441 -2.77 11.09 -23.29
N ASP A 442 -3.34 11.23 -22.07
CA ASP A 442 -4.77 11.31 -21.80
C ASP A 442 -5.58 10.07 -22.22
N GLN A 443 -4.91 8.91 -22.40
CA GLN A 443 -5.58 7.65 -22.65
C GLN A 443 -6.12 7.08 -21.34
N ALA A 444 -7.43 6.89 -21.26
CA ALA A 444 -8.09 6.25 -20.13
C ALA A 444 -8.08 4.72 -20.25
N TYR A 445 -7.87 4.04 -19.12
CA TYR A 445 -7.86 2.58 -19.03
C TYR A 445 -9.02 2.11 -18.16
N ASP A 446 -10.00 1.51 -18.84
CA ASP A 446 -11.22 0.97 -18.24
C ASP A 446 -11.30 -0.54 -18.46
N TYR A 447 -10.90 -1.30 -17.47
CA TYR A 447 -11.05 -2.77 -17.45
C TYR A 447 -12.25 -3.23 -16.61
N GLY A 448 -13.16 -2.32 -16.27
CA GLY A 448 -14.31 -2.63 -15.43
C GLY A 448 -13.90 -2.99 -13.99
N PHE A 449 -13.16 -2.10 -13.36
CA PHE A 449 -12.67 -2.25 -11.98
C PHE A 449 -13.82 -2.19 -10.99
N THR A 450 -14.39 -3.34 -10.63
CA THR A 450 -15.56 -3.41 -9.75
C THR A 450 -15.23 -2.87 -8.37
N ILE A 451 -14.09 -3.27 -7.82
CA ILE A 451 -13.65 -2.91 -6.47
C ILE A 451 -13.39 -1.41 -6.37
N LEU A 452 -12.65 -0.84 -7.32
CA LEU A 452 -12.37 0.60 -7.35
C LEU A 452 -13.68 1.41 -7.37
N ASN A 453 -14.67 0.96 -8.15
CA ASN A 453 -15.95 1.63 -8.24
C ASN A 453 -16.78 1.50 -6.95
N LEU A 454 -16.72 0.36 -6.27
CA LEU A 454 -17.37 0.14 -4.98
C LEU A 454 -16.70 0.94 -3.86
N GLU A 455 -15.37 0.97 -3.82
CA GLU A 455 -14.63 1.82 -2.88
C GLU A 455 -14.90 3.31 -3.11
N ALA A 456 -15.05 3.75 -4.36
CA ALA A 456 -15.40 5.13 -4.67
C ALA A 456 -16.80 5.52 -4.14
N ILE A 457 -17.74 4.57 -4.09
CA ILE A 457 -19.06 4.77 -3.47
C ILE A 457 -18.89 4.87 -1.95
N ASP A 458 -18.25 3.89 -1.31
CA ASP A 458 -18.05 3.84 0.15
C ASP A 458 -17.28 5.06 0.68
N ALA A 459 -16.29 5.53 -0.08
CA ALA A 459 -15.53 6.74 0.24
C ALA A 459 -16.28 8.07 -0.04
N GLY A 460 -17.51 8.02 -0.53
CA GLY A 460 -18.32 9.20 -0.85
C GLY A 460 -17.82 10.01 -2.05
N LEU A 461 -17.03 9.42 -2.94
CA LEU A 461 -16.52 10.07 -4.14
C LEU A 461 -17.50 10.01 -5.32
N ALA A 462 -18.33 8.97 -5.42
CA ALA A 462 -19.36 8.87 -6.44
C ALA A 462 -20.55 9.79 -6.14
N SER A 463 -21.11 10.44 -7.16
CA SER A 463 -22.41 11.10 -6.99
C SER A 463 -23.53 10.05 -6.83
N PRO A 464 -24.70 10.42 -6.30
CA PRO A 464 -25.83 9.49 -6.19
C PRO A 464 -26.24 8.84 -7.52
N GLU A 465 -26.15 9.58 -8.64
CA GLU A 465 -26.42 9.08 -9.97
C GLU A 465 -25.37 8.10 -10.45
N GLN A 466 -24.10 8.44 -10.23
CA GLN A 466 -22.95 7.58 -10.56
C GLN A 466 -23.01 6.27 -9.76
N ALA A 467 -23.26 6.37 -8.45
CA ALA A 467 -23.37 5.21 -7.56
C ALA A 467 -24.49 4.24 -7.99
N ARG A 468 -25.68 4.77 -8.31
CA ARG A 468 -26.78 3.95 -8.86
C ARG A 468 -26.40 3.30 -10.19
N GLY A 469 -25.80 4.06 -11.12
CA GLY A 469 -25.35 3.53 -12.41
C GLY A 469 -24.30 2.43 -12.29
N ILE A 470 -23.41 2.53 -11.29
CA ILE A 470 -22.41 1.49 -10.98
C ILE A 470 -23.11 0.23 -10.45
N LEU A 471 -24.04 0.34 -9.48
CA LEU A 471 -24.76 -0.83 -8.98
C LEU A 471 -25.68 -1.47 -10.05
N ASP A 472 -26.30 -0.68 -10.91
CA ASP A 472 -27.08 -1.21 -12.04
C ASP A 472 -26.21 -2.00 -13.03
N TRP A 473 -24.96 -1.58 -13.25
CA TRP A 473 -24.00 -2.35 -14.03
C TRP A 473 -23.63 -3.66 -13.30
N LEU A 474 -23.27 -3.60 -12.01
CA LEU A 474 -22.90 -4.78 -11.24
C LEU A 474 -24.06 -5.78 -11.11
N ASP A 475 -25.29 -5.30 -10.97
CA ASP A 475 -26.51 -6.13 -10.90
C ASP A 475 -26.93 -6.68 -12.28
N GLY A 476 -26.22 -6.34 -13.35
CA GLY A 476 -26.55 -6.79 -14.71
C GLY A 476 -27.79 -6.14 -15.31
N LYS A 477 -28.35 -5.12 -14.68
CA LYS A 477 -29.45 -4.31 -15.25
C LYS A 477 -28.99 -3.47 -16.43
N ARG A 478 -27.70 -3.22 -16.51
CA ARG A 478 -27.01 -2.50 -17.56
C ARG A 478 -25.73 -3.25 -17.96
N GLU A 479 -25.55 -3.46 -19.23
CA GLU A 479 -24.32 -4.07 -19.77
C GLU A 479 -23.39 -3.02 -20.38
N VAL A 480 -22.09 -3.27 -20.34
CA VAL A 480 -21.06 -2.45 -20.98
C VAL A 480 -20.49 -3.23 -22.16
N GLU A 481 -20.52 -2.61 -23.33
CA GLU A 481 -19.95 -3.22 -24.53
C GLU A 481 -18.44 -3.40 -24.38
N GLY A 482 -17.93 -4.54 -24.82
CA GLY A 482 -16.51 -4.88 -24.71
C GLY A 482 -16.12 -5.57 -23.40
N ASP A 483 -17.02 -5.62 -22.39
CA ASP A 483 -16.76 -6.41 -21.20
C ASP A 483 -16.80 -7.91 -21.50
N THR A 484 -15.86 -8.65 -20.92
CA THR A 484 -15.76 -10.11 -21.00
C THR A 484 -16.84 -10.76 -20.13
N SER A 485 -17.09 -10.22 -18.95
CA SER A 485 -18.17 -10.64 -18.05
C SER A 485 -19.27 -9.60 -17.97
N ARG A 486 -20.53 -10.04 -18.14
CA ARG A 486 -21.72 -9.20 -18.10
C ARG A 486 -22.83 -9.88 -17.31
N GLY A 487 -23.77 -9.10 -16.80
CA GLY A 487 -24.92 -9.61 -16.08
C GLY A 487 -24.50 -10.47 -14.89
N ALA A 488 -25.13 -11.62 -14.72
CA ALA A 488 -24.88 -12.50 -13.60
C ALA A 488 -23.43 -13.03 -13.52
N ASP A 489 -22.69 -13.06 -14.63
CA ASP A 489 -21.31 -13.54 -14.64
C ASP A 489 -20.34 -12.60 -13.89
N ILE A 490 -20.73 -11.37 -13.59
CA ILE A 490 -19.95 -10.48 -12.72
C ILE A 490 -19.80 -11.11 -11.31
N TYR A 491 -20.85 -11.80 -10.82
CA TYR A 491 -20.83 -12.53 -9.54
C TYR A 491 -20.60 -14.05 -9.69
N HIS A 492 -19.91 -14.47 -10.73
CA HIS A 492 -19.59 -15.87 -10.99
C HIS A 492 -19.02 -16.59 -9.75
N TRP A 493 -18.20 -15.91 -8.97
CA TRP A 493 -17.52 -16.46 -7.80
C TRP A 493 -18.39 -16.51 -6.53
N ARG A 494 -19.61 -15.96 -6.57
CA ARG A 494 -20.60 -15.92 -5.49
C ARG A 494 -20.21 -15.11 -4.25
N PHE A 495 -18.99 -15.25 -3.74
CA PHE A 495 -18.54 -14.51 -2.56
C PHE A 495 -18.24 -13.01 -2.87
N GLY A 496 -17.97 -12.66 -4.10
CA GLY A 496 -17.70 -11.30 -4.52
C GLY A 496 -17.80 -11.10 -6.03
N PRO A 497 -17.86 -9.86 -6.51
CA PRO A 497 -17.77 -9.59 -7.93
C PRO A 497 -16.37 -9.92 -8.45
N ARG A 498 -16.27 -10.19 -9.75
CA ARG A 498 -14.97 -10.22 -10.42
C ARG A 498 -14.24 -8.91 -10.19
N ALA A 499 -12.95 -8.94 -9.91
CA ALA A 499 -12.14 -7.74 -9.66
C ALA A 499 -12.14 -6.79 -10.87
N THR A 500 -12.13 -7.36 -12.08
CA THR A 500 -12.35 -6.66 -13.34
C THR A 500 -13.37 -7.40 -14.19
N THR A 501 -14.13 -6.70 -15.03
CA THR A 501 -15.11 -7.31 -15.94
C THR A 501 -14.60 -7.43 -17.36
N ARG A 502 -13.51 -6.74 -17.69
CA ARG A 502 -12.85 -6.77 -18.99
C ARG A 502 -11.47 -7.36 -18.88
N ARG A 503 -11.10 -8.22 -19.83
CA ARG A 503 -9.80 -8.85 -19.92
C ARG A 503 -8.68 -7.81 -20.06
N ASN A 504 -7.54 -8.06 -19.39
CA ASN A 504 -6.43 -7.11 -19.30
C ASN A 504 -5.04 -7.77 -19.30
N VAL A 505 -4.94 -9.05 -19.65
CA VAL A 505 -3.66 -9.79 -19.63
C VAL A 505 -2.60 -9.25 -20.59
N GLU A 506 -2.98 -8.43 -21.55
CA GLU A 506 -2.04 -7.73 -22.45
C GLU A 506 -1.08 -6.80 -21.69
N THR A 507 -1.43 -6.42 -20.47
CA THR A 507 -0.56 -5.62 -19.60
C THR A 507 0.46 -6.45 -18.83
N TYR A 508 0.36 -7.78 -18.81
CA TYR A 508 1.17 -8.69 -17.99
C TYR A 508 2.51 -9.09 -18.62
N VAL A 509 2.96 -8.36 -19.62
CA VAL A 509 4.18 -8.65 -20.40
C VAL A 509 5.46 -8.76 -19.56
N TRP A 510 5.47 -8.18 -18.37
CA TRP A 510 6.61 -8.23 -17.46
C TRP A 510 6.64 -9.49 -16.59
N ALA A 511 5.47 -10.08 -16.29
CA ALA A 511 5.33 -11.18 -15.34
C ALA A 511 5.22 -12.55 -16.02
N TRP A 512 4.67 -12.62 -17.23
CA TRP A 512 4.45 -13.88 -17.96
C TRP A 512 4.99 -13.81 -19.39
N SER A 513 5.64 -14.89 -19.80
CA SER A 513 6.13 -15.03 -21.19
C SER A 513 5.00 -15.26 -22.21
N ARG A 514 3.86 -15.75 -21.75
CA ARG A 514 2.64 -15.99 -22.56
C ARG A 514 1.40 -15.63 -21.74
N PRO A 515 1.15 -14.33 -21.48
CA PRO A 515 0.03 -13.90 -20.67
C PRO A 515 -1.32 -14.25 -21.29
N GLU A 516 -1.41 -14.35 -22.60
CA GLU A 516 -2.61 -14.77 -23.35
C GLU A 516 -3.06 -16.20 -23.02
N SER A 517 -2.16 -17.04 -22.49
CA SER A 517 -2.49 -18.41 -22.07
C SER A 517 -3.21 -18.49 -20.72
N ILE A 518 -3.27 -17.39 -19.96
CA ILE A 518 -3.98 -17.32 -18.68
C ILE A 518 -5.49 -17.34 -19.00
N PRO A 519 -6.26 -18.30 -18.48
CA PRO A 519 -7.70 -18.34 -18.70
C PRO A 519 -8.39 -17.17 -17.97
N TRP A 520 -9.52 -16.71 -18.50
CA TRP A 520 -10.35 -15.70 -17.82
C TRP A 520 -10.73 -16.15 -16.40
N GLY A 521 -10.49 -15.29 -15.41
CA GLY A 521 -10.65 -15.64 -13.99
C GLY A 521 -9.53 -16.50 -13.42
N GLY A 522 -8.48 -16.80 -14.19
CA GLY A 522 -7.28 -17.52 -13.73
C GLY A 522 -6.25 -16.64 -13.02
N GLN A 523 -6.49 -15.35 -12.97
CA GLN A 523 -5.69 -14.35 -12.22
C GLN A 523 -6.62 -13.39 -11.51
N VAL A 524 -6.28 -12.99 -10.27
CA VAL A 524 -7.11 -12.09 -9.45
C VAL A 524 -7.49 -10.82 -10.21
N GLN A 525 -6.52 -10.17 -10.81
CA GLN A 525 -6.72 -8.89 -11.51
C GLN A 525 -7.25 -9.03 -12.94
N ASP A 526 -7.52 -10.27 -13.42
CA ASP A 526 -8.12 -10.56 -14.74
C ASP A 526 -9.35 -11.46 -14.58
N GLY A 527 -10.42 -10.91 -14.04
CA GLY A 527 -11.70 -11.61 -13.85
C GLY A 527 -11.75 -12.57 -12.66
N GLY A 528 -10.71 -12.62 -11.82
CA GLY A 528 -10.73 -13.28 -10.53
C GLY A 528 -11.50 -12.46 -9.48
N ALA A 529 -11.39 -12.83 -8.21
CA ALA A 529 -12.07 -12.11 -7.13
C ALA A 529 -11.32 -12.24 -5.79
N VAL A 530 -11.51 -11.28 -4.91
CA VAL A 530 -10.99 -11.26 -3.54
C VAL A 530 -12.15 -11.17 -2.55
N LEU A 531 -12.19 -12.07 -1.57
CA LEU A 531 -13.29 -12.14 -0.60
C LEU A 531 -13.43 -10.83 0.20
N GLY A 532 -12.33 -10.27 0.66
CA GLY A 532 -12.33 -9.06 1.47
C GLY A 532 -13.02 -7.87 0.80
N PHE A 533 -12.93 -7.77 -0.49
CA PHE A 533 -13.55 -6.70 -1.26
C PHE A 533 -15.09 -6.77 -1.32
N SER A 534 -15.67 -7.88 -0.89
CA SER A 534 -17.11 -7.98 -0.69
C SER A 534 -17.63 -7.06 0.43
N TYR A 535 -16.73 -6.61 1.31
CA TYR A 535 -17.03 -5.53 2.25
C TYR A 535 -17.53 -4.28 1.51
N TYR A 536 -16.79 -3.81 0.53
CA TYR A 536 -17.16 -2.61 -0.24
C TYR A 536 -18.43 -2.81 -1.07
N ASP A 537 -18.68 -4.04 -1.57
CA ASP A 537 -19.94 -4.37 -2.25
C ASP A 537 -21.13 -4.23 -1.31
N ILE A 538 -21.04 -4.77 -0.09
CA ILE A 538 -22.10 -4.68 0.91
C ILE A 538 -22.29 -3.23 1.37
N MET A 539 -21.20 -2.50 1.64
CA MET A 539 -21.27 -1.10 2.08
C MET A 539 -21.86 -0.19 1.02
N ALA A 540 -21.44 -0.32 -0.24
CA ALA A 540 -22.01 0.44 -1.35
C ALA A 540 -23.50 0.16 -1.55
N ARG A 541 -23.93 -1.11 -1.44
CA ARG A 541 -25.35 -1.47 -1.50
C ARG A 541 -26.14 -0.87 -0.35
N LEU A 542 -25.57 -0.90 0.85
CA LEU A 542 -26.18 -0.30 2.03
C LEU A 542 -26.42 1.21 1.83
N ASP A 543 -25.46 1.90 1.21
CA ASP A 543 -25.55 3.35 0.98
C ASP A 543 -26.52 3.71 -0.15
N VAL A 544 -26.63 2.91 -1.19
CA VAL A 544 -27.38 3.24 -2.41
C VAL A 544 -28.76 2.59 -2.42
N ASN A 545 -28.83 1.30 -2.13
CA ASN A 545 -30.07 0.49 -2.21
C ASN A 545 -30.71 0.23 -0.85
N GLY A 546 -29.97 0.48 0.24
CA GLY A 546 -30.44 0.28 1.61
C GLY A 546 -30.11 -1.08 2.19
N PRO A 547 -30.50 -1.28 3.48
CA PRO A 547 -30.04 -2.41 4.28
C PRO A 547 -30.55 -3.78 3.81
N ASP A 548 -31.71 -3.86 3.18
CA ASP A 548 -32.25 -5.13 2.71
C ASP A 548 -31.44 -5.71 1.55
N ASP A 549 -30.97 -4.88 0.61
CA ASP A 549 -30.12 -5.33 -0.48
C ASP A 549 -28.72 -5.74 0.03
N ALA A 550 -28.16 -4.95 0.96
CA ALA A 550 -26.90 -5.27 1.62
C ALA A 550 -26.97 -6.61 2.39
N TRP A 551 -28.08 -6.85 3.11
CA TRP A 551 -28.30 -8.11 3.82
C TRP A 551 -28.46 -9.30 2.87
N ARG A 552 -29.26 -9.15 1.81
CA ARG A 552 -29.38 -10.18 0.76
C ARG A 552 -28.00 -10.58 0.23
N ARG A 553 -27.14 -9.60 -0.05
CA ARG A 553 -25.79 -9.87 -0.53
C ARG A 553 -24.93 -10.60 0.50
N LEU A 554 -24.98 -10.21 1.76
CA LEU A 554 -24.27 -10.90 2.84
C LEU A 554 -24.76 -12.35 2.99
N GLN A 555 -26.07 -12.60 2.89
CA GLN A 555 -26.63 -13.96 2.93
C GLN A 555 -26.07 -14.87 1.82
N GLU A 556 -25.89 -14.35 0.61
CA GLU A 556 -25.30 -15.11 -0.51
C GLU A 556 -23.85 -15.52 -0.21
N ILE A 557 -23.06 -14.63 0.40
CA ILE A 557 -21.69 -14.90 0.84
C ILE A 557 -21.67 -15.97 1.92
N LEU A 558 -22.55 -15.85 2.92
CA LEU A 558 -22.62 -16.81 4.02
C LEU A 558 -23.12 -18.19 3.56
N ALA A 559 -24.03 -18.25 2.59
CA ALA A 559 -24.46 -19.51 1.98
C ALA A 559 -23.29 -20.19 1.24
N TRP A 560 -22.53 -19.45 0.46
CA TRP A 560 -21.30 -19.95 -0.18
C TRP A 560 -20.28 -20.42 0.87
N PHE A 561 -20.05 -19.63 1.93
CA PHE A 561 -19.12 -20.00 2.99
C PHE A 561 -19.54 -21.28 3.72
N GLY A 562 -20.84 -21.45 3.96
CA GLY A 562 -21.37 -22.69 4.53
C GLY A 562 -21.09 -23.93 3.68
N GLU A 563 -21.18 -23.82 2.36
CA GLU A 563 -20.79 -24.91 1.44
C GLU A 563 -19.29 -25.22 1.52
N VAL A 564 -18.47 -24.16 1.57
CA VAL A 564 -17.01 -24.29 1.73
C VAL A 564 -16.66 -25.02 3.03
N GLN A 565 -17.30 -24.66 4.15
CA GLN A 565 -17.08 -25.30 5.44
C GLN A 565 -17.56 -26.76 5.46
N ALA A 566 -18.69 -27.05 4.84
CA ALA A 566 -19.22 -28.43 4.74
C ALA A 566 -18.25 -29.36 3.98
N GLU A 567 -17.39 -28.83 3.13
CA GLU A 567 -16.38 -29.59 2.40
C GLU A 567 -14.99 -29.55 3.06
N GLY A 568 -14.84 -28.96 4.24
CA GLY A 568 -13.60 -28.91 5.01
C GLY A 568 -12.70 -27.70 4.72
N GLY A 569 -13.26 -26.60 4.18
CA GLY A 569 -12.60 -25.35 3.94
C GLY A 569 -12.22 -25.07 2.49
N TYR A 570 -11.51 -23.96 2.26
CA TYR A 570 -11.20 -23.47 0.91
C TYR A 570 -10.45 -24.48 0.05
N ARG A 571 -9.39 -25.10 0.55
CA ARG A 571 -8.55 -26.02 -0.24
C ARG A 571 -9.30 -27.24 -0.76
N PRO A 572 -10.03 -28.02 0.07
CA PRO A 572 -10.84 -29.14 -0.42
C PRO A 572 -11.96 -28.68 -1.37
N TYR A 573 -12.59 -27.54 -1.09
CA TYR A 573 -13.66 -27.00 -1.93
C TYR A 573 -13.15 -26.66 -3.33
N TYR A 574 -12.07 -25.89 -3.43
CA TYR A 574 -11.52 -25.43 -4.71
C TYR A 574 -10.59 -26.45 -5.41
N ALA A 575 -10.28 -27.57 -4.78
CA ALA A 575 -9.62 -28.68 -5.48
C ALA A 575 -10.52 -29.36 -6.52
N LYS A 576 -11.83 -29.13 -6.48
CA LYS A 576 -12.79 -29.70 -7.43
C LYS A 576 -12.80 -28.93 -8.75
N PRO A 577 -12.86 -29.64 -9.90
CA PRO A 577 -12.88 -29.00 -11.22
C PRO A 577 -14.02 -28.00 -11.38
N GLY A 578 -13.76 -26.89 -12.08
CA GLY A 578 -14.76 -25.88 -12.42
C GLY A 578 -15.08 -24.88 -11.32
N ARG A 579 -14.43 -24.96 -10.15
CA ARG A 579 -14.67 -24.03 -9.02
C ARG A 579 -13.70 -22.86 -8.96
N GLY A 580 -12.70 -22.82 -9.83
CA GLY A 580 -11.63 -21.83 -9.84
C GLY A 580 -10.37 -22.32 -9.12
N THR A 581 -9.35 -21.49 -9.07
CA THR A 581 -8.05 -21.80 -8.46
C THR A 581 -7.73 -20.73 -7.42
N LEU A 582 -7.38 -21.16 -6.21
CA LEU A 582 -6.89 -20.29 -5.16
C LEU A 582 -5.56 -19.65 -5.58
N GLN A 583 -5.41 -18.38 -5.30
CA GLN A 583 -4.12 -17.71 -5.22
C GLN A 583 -3.68 -17.71 -3.75
N GLY A 584 -2.38 -17.66 -3.52
CA GLY A 584 -1.81 -17.72 -2.19
C GLY A 584 -1.15 -19.08 -1.91
N GLY A 585 -0.14 -19.07 -1.05
CA GLY A 585 0.66 -20.26 -0.75
C GLY A 585 1.51 -20.76 -1.92
N GLY A 586 1.77 -19.93 -2.92
CA GLY A 586 2.71 -20.16 -4.02
C GLY A 586 2.14 -20.45 -5.41
N PRO A 587 0.98 -21.11 -5.61
CA PRO A 587 0.44 -21.28 -6.94
C PRO A 587 -0.27 -20.02 -7.44
N PRO A 588 -0.09 -19.62 -8.71
CA PRO A 588 -0.91 -18.58 -9.30
C PRO A 588 -2.37 -19.04 -9.41
N GLY A 589 -3.31 -18.12 -9.18
CA GLY A 589 -4.74 -18.41 -9.25
C GLY A 589 -5.58 -17.14 -9.27
N GLY A 590 -6.89 -17.28 -9.50
CA GLY A 590 -7.82 -16.17 -9.64
C GLY A 590 -8.58 -15.79 -8.38
N LEU A 591 -8.45 -16.58 -7.28
CA LEU A 591 -9.28 -16.40 -6.10
C LEU A 591 -8.45 -16.07 -4.86
N GLY A 592 -8.58 -14.84 -4.37
CA GLY A 592 -7.96 -14.35 -3.15
C GLY A 592 -8.86 -14.55 -1.94
N LEU A 593 -8.59 -15.60 -1.16
CA LEU A 593 -9.43 -16.01 -0.04
C LEU A 593 -8.67 -16.19 1.26
N ASP A 594 -7.40 -16.59 1.21
CA ASP A 594 -6.60 -16.94 2.37
C ASP A 594 -5.14 -16.47 2.22
N GLN A 595 -4.36 -16.58 3.27
CA GLN A 595 -2.91 -16.32 3.37
C GLN A 595 -2.49 -14.91 2.94
N GLU A 596 -2.35 -14.65 1.63
CA GLU A 596 -1.92 -13.35 1.11
C GLU A 596 -3.04 -12.30 1.15
N PHE A 597 -4.32 -12.74 1.27
CA PHE A 597 -5.50 -11.89 1.20
C PHE A 597 -6.10 -11.66 2.60
N LEU A 598 -5.37 -10.93 3.40
CA LEU A 598 -5.79 -10.56 4.76
C LEU A 598 -7.05 -9.67 4.79
N GLU A 599 -7.41 -9.07 3.67
CA GLU A 599 -8.62 -8.29 3.45
C GLU A 599 -9.89 -9.08 3.73
N SER A 600 -9.83 -10.40 3.66
CA SER A 600 -10.97 -11.28 3.96
C SER A 600 -11.57 -11.03 5.36
N VAL A 601 -10.79 -10.48 6.29
CA VAL A 601 -11.23 -10.06 7.62
C VAL A 601 -12.20 -8.87 7.60
N LEU A 602 -12.30 -8.13 6.50
CA LEU A 602 -13.21 -6.98 6.39
C LEU A 602 -14.69 -7.41 6.36
N VAL A 603 -15.01 -8.57 5.78
CA VAL A 603 -16.41 -8.99 5.57
C VAL A 603 -17.25 -8.95 6.86
N PRO A 604 -16.81 -9.49 8.01
CA PRO A 604 -17.58 -9.40 9.25
C PRO A 604 -17.77 -7.97 9.77
N GLN A 605 -16.92 -7.04 9.36
CA GLN A 605 -16.96 -5.65 9.83
C GLN A 605 -18.14 -4.86 9.26
N VAL A 606 -18.83 -5.36 8.24
CA VAL A 606 -20.09 -4.80 7.77
C VAL A 606 -21.15 -4.73 8.87
N MET A 607 -21.09 -5.64 9.85
CA MET A 607 -21.99 -5.63 11.01
C MET A 607 -21.76 -4.40 11.87
N LEU A 608 -20.50 -4.06 12.10
CA LEU A 608 -20.10 -2.93 12.95
C LEU A 608 -20.25 -1.60 12.21
N TYR A 609 -19.53 -1.45 11.09
CA TYR A 609 -19.48 -0.16 10.37
C TYR A 609 -20.72 0.07 9.49
N GLY A 610 -21.30 -0.99 8.93
CA GLY A 610 -22.45 -0.91 8.06
C GLY A 610 -23.78 -0.92 8.81
N PHE A 611 -24.20 -2.09 9.28
CA PHE A 611 -25.56 -2.26 9.84
C PHE A 611 -25.73 -1.58 11.20
N LEU A 612 -24.75 -1.66 12.10
CA LEU A 612 -24.80 -0.92 13.36
C LEU A 612 -24.46 0.57 13.16
N GLY A 613 -23.68 0.90 12.12
CA GLY A 613 -23.22 2.25 11.85
C GLY A 613 -22.35 2.82 12.96
N PHE A 614 -21.51 1.97 13.58
CA PHE A 614 -20.61 2.35 14.65
C PHE A 614 -19.41 3.10 14.09
N ARG A 615 -19.16 4.30 14.58
CA ARG A 615 -18.03 5.14 14.18
C ARG A 615 -17.25 5.61 15.41
N PRO A 616 -16.04 5.09 15.67
CA PRO A 616 -15.18 5.65 16.70
C PRO A 616 -14.70 7.04 16.30
N THR A 617 -14.61 7.94 17.29
CA THR A 617 -14.13 9.31 17.11
C THR A 617 -13.04 9.62 18.13
N PRO A 618 -12.27 10.71 17.96
CA PRO A 618 -11.27 11.10 18.96
C PRO A 618 -11.82 11.28 20.38
N GLU A 619 -13.11 11.61 20.52
CA GLU A 619 -13.74 11.93 21.80
C GLU A 619 -14.69 10.84 22.31
N GLY A 620 -14.95 9.80 21.50
CA GLY A 620 -15.88 8.74 21.84
C GLY A 620 -16.30 7.91 20.63
N PHE A 621 -17.60 7.79 20.42
CA PHE A 621 -18.14 7.07 19.26
C PHE A 621 -19.55 7.54 18.93
N GLU A 622 -19.95 7.26 17.69
CA GLU A 622 -21.31 7.49 17.19
C GLU A 622 -21.93 6.15 16.75
N VAL A 623 -23.24 6.05 16.82
CA VAL A 623 -24.00 4.87 16.37
C VAL A 623 -25.16 5.33 15.52
N ASN A 624 -25.21 4.90 14.26
CA ASN A 624 -26.26 5.24 13.31
C ASN A 624 -26.76 3.98 12.59
N PRO A 625 -27.68 3.20 13.23
CA PRO A 625 -28.06 1.88 12.73
C PRO A 625 -28.89 1.95 11.45
N ARG A 626 -28.61 1.01 10.55
CA ARG A 626 -29.31 0.80 9.29
C ARG A 626 -29.71 -0.68 9.19
N LEU A 627 -30.81 -1.05 9.82
CA LEU A 627 -31.21 -2.45 9.95
C LEU A 627 -32.14 -2.89 8.82
N PRO A 628 -31.94 -4.10 8.26
CA PRO A 628 -32.86 -4.72 7.32
C PRO A 628 -34.27 -4.87 7.91
N GLU A 629 -35.26 -4.91 7.04
CA GLU A 629 -36.66 -5.08 7.47
C GLU A 629 -36.89 -6.37 8.27
N ALA A 630 -36.18 -7.43 7.91
CA ALA A 630 -36.22 -8.73 8.57
C ALA A 630 -35.61 -8.74 9.99
N TRP A 631 -34.83 -7.70 10.38
CA TRP A 631 -34.15 -7.67 11.66
C TRP A 631 -34.90 -6.84 12.69
N PRO A 632 -35.48 -7.45 13.75
CA PRO A 632 -36.08 -6.68 14.83
C PRO A 632 -35.03 -5.88 15.61
N SER A 633 -33.81 -6.42 15.74
CA SER A 633 -32.68 -5.78 16.42
C SER A 633 -31.38 -6.37 15.97
N LEU A 634 -30.28 -5.62 16.20
CA LEU A 634 -28.90 -6.08 16.12
C LEU A 634 -28.21 -5.77 17.44
N THR A 635 -27.59 -6.77 18.06
CA THR A 635 -26.69 -6.57 19.19
C THR A 635 -25.29 -7.00 18.80
N ILE A 636 -24.30 -6.14 19.05
CA ILE A 636 -22.88 -6.48 18.99
C ILE A 636 -22.31 -6.38 20.39
N THR A 637 -21.73 -7.49 20.87
CA THR A 637 -21.20 -7.58 22.24
C THR A 637 -19.67 -7.48 22.25
N GLY A 638 -19.14 -6.97 23.36
CA GLY A 638 -17.70 -6.95 23.59
C GLY A 638 -16.94 -5.94 22.73
N ILE A 639 -17.55 -4.83 22.36
CA ILE A 639 -16.87 -3.75 21.63
C ILE A 639 -15.97 -2.99 22.60
N HIS A 640 -14.67 -2.99 22.32
CA HIS A 640 -13.70 -2.17 23.04
C HIS A 640 -13.48 -0.86 22.30
N VAL A 641 -13.80 0.26 22.94
CA VAL A 641 -13.55 1.60 22.42
C VAL A 641 -13.07 2.51 23.54
N HIS A 642 -11.92 3.18 23.33
CA HIS A 642 -11.22 3.93 24.36
C HIS A 642 -10.95 3.06 25.60
N ASP A 643 -11.38 3.50 26.79
CA ASP A 643 -11.28 2.73 28.03
C ASP A 643 -12.56 1.92 28.35
N LEU A 644 -13.50 1.83 27.42
CA LEU A 644 -14.79 1.18 27.61
C LEU A 644 -14.85 -0.21 26.97
N VAL A 645 -15.59 -1.10 27.62
CA VAL A 645 -16.09 -2.34 27.05
C VAL A 645 -17.60 -2.25 27.04
N ILE A 646 -18.21 -2.30 25.86
CA ILE A 646 -19.64 -2.06 25.68
C ILE A 646 -20.30 -3.14 24.84
N ASP A 647 -21.59 -3.39 25.14
CA ASP A 647 -22.51 -4.04 24.23
C ASP A 647 -23.44 -2.98 23.65
N VAL A 648 -23.65 -3.01 22.35
CA VAL A 648 -24.55 -2.06 21.67
C VAL A 648 -25.69 -2.84 21.04
N THR A 649 -26.92 -2.49 21.42
CA THR A 649 -28.14 -3.01 20.82
C THR A 649 -28.84 -1.90 20.07
N ALA A 650 -29.06 -2.10 18.79
CA ALA A 650 -29.89 -1.23 17.95
C ALA A 650 -31.21 -1.95 17.64
N GLU A 651 -32.33 -1.28 17.84
CA GLU A 651 -33.66 -1.78 17.49
C GLU A 651 -34.14 -1.18 16.18
N ARG A 652 -34.92 -1.93 15.42
CA ARG A 652 -35.56 -1.40 14.24
C ARG A 652 -36.55 -0.29 14.68
N GLY A 653 -36.34 0.89 14.13
CA GLY A 653 -37.09 2.09 14.58
C GLY A 653 -36.21 3.13 15.27
N GLY A 654 -34.89 2.81 15.43
CA GLY A 654 -33.84 3.78 15.77
C GLY A 654 -33.49 3.85 17.26
N ALA A 655 -34.07 3.04 18.12
CA ALA A 655 -33.67 2.98 19.54
C ALA A 655 -32.28 2.30 19.62
N VAL A 656 -31.34 2.95 20.32
CA VAL A 656 -29.99 2.40 20.57
C VAL A 656 -29.80 2.33 22.09
N ARG A 657 -29.44 1.14 22.57
CA ARG A 657 -29.06 0.90 23.95
C ARG A 657 -27.59 0.54 24.02
N ILE A 658 -26.86 1.17 24.94
CA ILE A 658 -25.44 0.92 25.19
C ILE A 658 -25.34 0.41 26.65
N ASP A 659 -24.88 -0.83 26.79
CA ASP A 659 -24.66 -1.47 28.07
C ASP A 659 -23.14 -1.51 28.35
N GLN A 660 -22.66 -0.65 29.23
CA GLN A 660 -21.25 -0.65 29.65
C GLN A 660 -20.97 -1.84 30.56
N LYS A 661 -20.04 -2.72 30.16
CA LYS A 661 -19.66 -3.93 30.89
C LYS A 661 -18.46 -3.73 31.81
N GLY A 662 -17.64 -2.75 31.53
CA GLY A 662 -16.43 -2.49 32.30
C GLY A 662 -15.55 -1.39 31.72
N LYS A 663 -14.41 -1.20 32.36
CA LYS A 663 -13.28 -0.47 31.77
C LYS A 663 -12.31 -1.48 31.19
N ALA A 664 -11.74 -1.16 30.04
CA ALA A 664 -10.66 -1.96 29.47
C ALA A 664 -9.48 -1.99 30.49
N ALA A 665 -9.06 -3.19 30.87
CA ALA A 665 -7.90 -3.31 31.75
C ALA A 665 -6.67 -2.81 31.01
N HIS A 666 -6.11 -1.67 31.42
CA HIS A 666 -4.75 -1.32 31.04
C HIS A 666 -3.84 -2.38 31.65
N VAL A 667 -3.21 -3.18 30.81
CA VAL A 667 -2.12 -4.06 31.25
C VAL A 667 -0.93 -3.13 31.46
N ASP A 668 -0.68 -2.77 32.70
CA ASP A 668 0.56 -2.11 33.07
C ASP A 668 1.74 -2.90 32.53
N GLN A 669 2.74 -2.20 31.99
CA GLN A 669 3.90 -2.70 31.26
C GLN A 669 4.78 -3.67 32.08
#